data_f2ec5e7553a425cf81eee157176bd8c4
#
_entry.id   f2ec5e7553a425cf81eee157176bd8c4
#
_cell.length_a   1.000
_cell.length_b   1.000
_cell.length_c   1.000
_cell.angle_alpha   90.00
_cell.angle_beta   90.00
_cell.angle_gamma   90.00
#
_symmetry.space_group_name_H-M   'P 1'
#
loop_
_entity.id
_entity.type
_entity.pdbx_description
1 polymer ?
#
loop_
_entity_poly.entity_id
_entity_poly.type
_entity_poly.pdbx_seq_one_letter_code
_entity_poly.pdbx_strand_id
1 'polypeptide(L)'
;MDNRYFKRDISWLSFNYRVLLEAEDETLPLYERINFISIYSSNLEEFYKIRVADHKAIATGASQSDEETMQSAAELVDEINQEVNRQLEERIRIYEQKILPALRKHHIIFYQSRNVEPFHRDFVRSFFREEIFPYLAPVPVSKDKVISFLRDNRLYLAVRLHLKGAPASSPNRIQYFVMKLPYSKVPRFIQLPKVGKDYYLMFIEDIIKANLDTIFPGYEVDSSYCIKISRDADILIDDAANTSEIIEQVKKKVKKRKIGAVCRFVYDRAMPQDFLDFLVDAYRIDRWELVPGDKHLNMEDLRHLPNPNQSVRPIKKPQPMKLTCLDERESIFRYVEKKDLLLHYPYHSFDHFIHFLYEAVHEPTVREIMVTQYRVAENSTVINTLIAAAQNGKKVTVFVELKARFDEENNLATAEMMKAAGINIIFSIPGLKVHAKVALVLRRDKEGRKLTSYAYISTGNFNEKTATLYADSGLFTCNPVIVNDLHNLFRTLQGKENPVFHRLLVARFNLIPELNRLINHEIELTRQGKQGRIILKMNALQDPAMIDRLYEASQAGVEIDLIVRGICCLIPGQEYSHNIRVTRIVDTFLEHARVWYFGNGGAPKLFLGSPDWMRRNLYRRIEAVTPILDPDLKQELIDMLSIQLSDKRKACFVDDRLRNRWKSSRPQKEKVRSQYSFYEYLREKI
;
A
#
# COMPACT_ATOMS: atom_id res chain seq x y z
N MET A 1 -10.42 -1.54 -28.86
CA MET A 1 -9.59 -0.77 -27.90
C MET A 1 -8.21 -0.58 -28.49
N ASP A 2 -7.66 0.63 -28.37
CA ASP A 2 -6.33 0.97 -28.87
C ASP A 2 -5.28 0.11 -28.15
N ASN A 3 -4.57 -0.75 -28.89
CA ASN A 3 -3.60 -1.72 -28.35
C ASN A 3 -2.29 -1.08 -27.85
N ARG A 4 -2.29 0.25 -27.61
CA ARG A 4 -1.08 1.00 -27.20
C ARG A 4 -0.89 1.11 -25.69
N TYR A 5 -1.78 0.50 -24.89
CA TYR A 5 -1.71 0.57 -23.43
C TYR A 5 -1.93 -0.80 -22.81
N PHE A 6 -1.19 -1.11 -21.77
CA PHE A 6 -1.52 -2.25 -20.92
C PHE A 6 -2.80 -2.01 -20.13
N LYS A 7 -3.59 -3.06 -19.93
CA LYS A 7 -4.72 -3.04 -19.00
C LYS A 7 -4.18 -2.76 -17.59
N ARG A 8 -4.76 -1.76 -16.93
CA ARG A 8 -4.32 -1.24 -15.64
C ARG A 8 -4.18 -2.32 -14.56
N ASP A 9 -5.19 -3.19 -14.45
CA ASP A 9 -5.28 -4.16 -13.35
C ASP A 9 -4.35 -5.36 -13.61
N ILE A 10 -4.12 -5.73 -14.87
CA ILE A 10 -3.08 -6.71 -15.26
C ILE A 10 -1.67 -6.16 -14.98
N SER A 11 -1.44 -4.88 -15.27
CA SER A 11 -0.18 -4.23 -14.90
C SER A 11 0.05 -4.21 -13.39
N TRP A 12 -1.01 -4.02 -12.58
CA TRP A 12 -0.92 -4.11 -11.14
C TRP A 12 -0.58 -5.53 -10.66
N LEU A 13 -1.16 -6.56 -11.28
CA LEU A 13 -0.84 -7.96 -10.97
C LEU A 13 0.63 -8.28 -11.29
N SER A 14 1.18 -7.75 -12.40
CA SER A 14 2.61 -7.86 -12.71
C SER A 14 3.49 -7.25 -11.60
N PHE A 15 3.09 -6.12 -11.04
CA PHE A 15 3.78 -5.54 -9.88
C PHE A 15 3.68 -6.44 -8.65
N ASN A 16 2.49 -6.94 -8.31
CA ASN A 16 2.31 -7.79 -7.13
C ASN A 16 3.07 -9.12 -7.28
N TYR A 17 3.16 -9.65 -8.51
CA TYR A 17 4.01 -10.79 -8.81
C TYR A 17 5.50 -10.48 -8.57
N ARG A 18 5.97 -9.27 -8.93
CA ARG A 18 7.34 -8.84 -8.61
C ARG A 18 7.61 -8.82 -7.09
N VAL A 19 6.60 -8.47 -6.28
CA VAL A 19 6.69 -8.55 -4.81
C VAL A 19 6.87 -10.01 -4.37
N LEU A 20 6.11 -10.94 -4.95
CA LEU A 20 6.21 -12.37 -4.63
C LEU A 20 7.59 -12.93 -4.95
N LEU A 21 8.23 -12.50 -6.04
CA LEU A 21 9.56 -12.97 -6.44
C LEU A 21 10.67 -12.64 -5.43
N GLU A 22 10.47 -11.65 -4.54
CA GLU A 22 11.41 -11.40 -3.44
C GLU A 22 11.44 -12.56 -2.42
N ALA A 23 10.36 -13.33 -2.30
CA ALA A 23 10.33 -14.53 -1.45
C ALA A 23 11.24 -15.65 -2.00
N GLU A 24 11.57 -15.63 -3.27
CA GLU A 24 12.47 -16.60 -3.91
C GLU A 24 13.95 -16.24 -3.78
N ASP A 25 14.27 -14.96 -3.49
CA ASP A 25 15.65 -14.48 -3.38
C ASP A 25 16.33 -15.02 -2.11
N GLU A 26 17.17 -16.05 -2.27
CA GLU A 26 17.92 -16.69 -1.18
C GLU A 26 18.99 -15.77 -0.56
N THR A 27 19.29 -14.61 -1.13
CA THR A 27 20.19 -13.61 -0.54
C THR A 27 19.52 -12.81 0.58
N LEU A 28 18.19 -12.87 0.67
CA LEU A 28 17.43 -12.26 1.76
C LEU A 28 17.36 -13.21 2.97
N PRO A 29 17.33 -12.67 4.18
CA PRO A 29 17.04 -13.44 5.39
C PRO A 29 15.69 -14.17 5.29
N LEU A 30 15.60 -15.37 5.83
CA LEU A 30 14.44 -16.25 5.67
C LEU A 30 13.12 -15.58 6.08
N TYR A 31 13.07 -14.87 7.20
CA TYR A 31 11.84 -14.21 7.65
C TYR A 31 11.44 -13.01 6.80
N GLU A 32 12.38 -12.36 6.11
CA GLU A 32 12.03 -11.34 5.10
C GLU A 32 11.39 -11.99 3.87
N ARG A 33 11.88 -13.14 3.43
CA ARG A 33 11.27 -13.92 2.34
C ARG A 33 9.83 -14.34 2.69
N ILE A 34 9.61 -14.80 3.91
CA ILE A 34 8.28 -15.14 4.45
C ILE A 34 7.38 -13.89 4.48
N ASN A 35 7.93 -12.75 4.90
CA ASN A 35 7.20 -11.48 4.93
C ASN A 35 6.77 -11.02 3.53
N PHE A 36 7.56 -11.26 2.49
CA PHE A 36 7.15 -10.94 1.11
C PHE A 36 5.97 -11.78 0.61
N ILE A 37 5.84 -13.05 1.03
CA ILE A 37 4.61 -13.84 0.79
C ILE A 37 3.41 -13.20 1.48
N SER A 38 3.59 -12.73 2.70
CA SER A 38 2.55 -12.03 3.45
C SER A 38 2.12 -10.72 2.77
N ILE A 39 3.08 -9.90 2.33
CA ILE A 39 2.82 -8.65 1.61
C ILE A 39 2.08 -8.92 0.29
N TYR A 40 2.54 -9.89 -0.51
CA TYR A 40 1.86 -10.31 -1.73
C TYR A 40 0.40 -10.68 -1.47
N SER A 41 0.15 -11.47 -0.42
CA SER A 41 -1.18 -11.97 -0.07
C SER A 41 -2.10 -10.86 0.43
N SER A 42 -1.58 -9.94 1.24
CA SER A 42 -2.30 -8.77 1.73
C SER A 42 -2.66 -7.80 0.59
N ASN A 43 -1.72 -7.54 -0.31
CA ASN A 43 -1.95 -6.72 -1.50
C ASN A 43 -3.06 -7.31 -2.38
N LEU A 44 -3.03 -8.63 -2.59
CA LEU A 44 -4.04 -9.33 -3.40
C LEU A 44 -5.43 -9.25 -2.76
N GLU A 45 -5.51 -9.37 -1.43
CA GLU A 45 -6.76 -9.22 -0.68
C GLU A 45 -7.36 -7.82 -0.87
N GLU A 46 -6.55 -6.77 -0.73
CA GLU A 46 -6.99 -5.40 -0.97
C GLU A 46 -7.43 -5.17 -2.42
N PHE A 47 -6.71 -5.75 -3.38
CA PHE A 47 -7.03 -5.66 -4.80
C PHE A 47 -8.43 -6.24 -5.11
N TYR A 48 -8.76 -7.41 -4.55
CA TYR A 48 -10.09 -8.00 -4.71
C TYR A 48 -11.18 -7.15 -4.07
N LYS A 49 -10.97 -6.66 -2.86
CA LYS A 49 -11.95 -5.85 -2.12
C LYS A 49 -12.27 -4.51 -2.77
N ILE A 50 -11.38 -4.01 -3.60
CA ILE A 50 -11.52 -2.68 -4.19
C ILE A 50 -11.75 -2.80 -5.69
N ARG A 51 -10.82 -3.43 -6.40
CA ARG A 51 -10.78 -3.38 -7.87
C ARG A 51 -11.66 -4.45 -8.53
N VAL A 52 -11.51 -5.67 -8.05
CA VAL A 52 -12.33 -6.77 -8.59
C VAL A 52 -13.80 -6.55 -8.21
N ALA A 53 -14.07 -6.05 -6.99
CA ALA A 53 -15.42 -5.68 -6.56
C ALA A 53 -16.04 -4.62 -7.49
N ASP A 54 -15.29 -3.55 -7.86
CA ASP A 54 -15.77 -2.53 -8.80
C ASP A 54 -16.13 -3.14 -10.17
N HIS A 55 -15.23 -3.98 -10.74
CA HIS A 55 -15.49 -4.61 -12.05
C HIS A 55 -16.68 -5.57 -12.00
N LYS A 56 -16.83 -6.28 -10.90
CA LYS A 56 -17.96 -7.17 -10.68
C LYS A 56 -19.28 -6.40 -10.61
N ALA A 57 -19.33 -5.28 -9.89
CA ALA A 57 -20.50 -4.44 -9.82
C ALA A 57 -20.92 -3.90 -11.22
N ILE A 58 -19.95 -3.62 -12.08
CA ILE A 58 -20.20 -3.25 -13.48
C ILE A 58 -20.74 -4.46 -14.27
N ALA A 59 -20.05 -5.59 -14.21
CA ALA A 59 -20.38 -6.80 -14.97
C ALA A 59 -21.77 -7.37 -14.63
N THR A 60 -22.26 -7.18 -13.40
CA THR A 60 -23.60 -7.63 -12.95
C THR A 60 -24.71 -6.60 -13.16
N GLY A 61 -24.39 -5.42 -13.71
CA GLY A 61 -25.38 -4.36 -13.87
C GLY A 61 -25.79 -3.67 -12.55
N ALA A 62 -25.09 -3.95 -11.44
CA ALA A 62 -25.32 -3.27 -10.17
C ALA A 62 -24.95 -1.77 -10.24
N SER A 63 -24.06 -1.40 -11.17
CA SER A 63 -23.84 -0.02 -11.60
C SER A 63 -24.52 0.17 -12.96
N GLN A 64 -25.18 1.31 -13.17
CA GLN A 64 -25.80 1.63 -14.46
C GLN A 64 -24.73 1.70 -15.55
N SER A 65 -24.67 0.67 -16.40
CA SER A 65 -23.71 0.52 -17.50
C SER A 65 -24.40 -0.09 -18.72
N ASP A 66 -23.92 0.22 -19.92
CA ASP A 66 -24.39 -0.43 -21.14
C ASP A 66 -23.87 -1.88 -21.23
N GLU A 67 -24.45 -2.66 -22.14
CA GLU A 67 -24.15 -4.09 -22.28
C GLU A 67 -22.71 -4.34 -22.73
N GLU A 68 -22.11 -3.49 -23.56
CA GLU A 68 -20.73 -3.58 -24.01
C GLU A 68 -19.75 -3.36 -22.85
N THR A 69 -20.02 -2.39 -21.98
CA THR A 69 -19.23 -2.12 -20.77
C THR A 69 -19.32 -3.27 -19.76
N MET A 70 -20.52 -3.86 -19.60
CA MET A 70 -20.72 -5.03 -18.74
C MET A 70 -19.93 -6.24 -19.24
N GLN A 71 -19.99 -6.53 -20.54
CA GLN A 71 -19.27 -7.62 -21.17
C GLN A 71 -17.74 -7.43 -21.02
N SER A 72 -17.25 -6.23 -21.32
CA SER A 72 -15.82 -5.90 -21.17
C SER A 72 -15.33 -6.03 -19.72
N ALA A 73 -16.16 -5.68 -18.73
CA ALA A 73 -15.85 -5.86 -17.33
C ALA A 73 -15.80 -7.34 -16.92
N ALA A 74 -16.71 -8.17 -17.43
CA ALA A 74 -16.72 -9.61 -17.18
C ALA A 74 -15.46 -10.28 -17.75
N GLU A 75 -15.11 -9.98 -19.00
CA GLU A 75 -13.88 -10.49 -19.65
C GLU A 75 -12.61 -10.10 -18.88
N LEU A 76 -12.56 -8.88 -18.35
CA LEU A 76 -11.43 -8.42 -17.54
C LEU A 76 -11.35 -9.17 -16.21
N VAL A 77 -12.49 -9.47 -15.57
CA VAL A 77 -12.52 -10.26 -14.32
C VAL A 77 -11.99 -11.67 -14.57
N ASP A 78 -12.35 -12.29 -15.69
CA ASP A 78 -11.87 -13.62 -16.07
C ASP A 78 -10.35 -13.62 -16.31
N GLU A 79 -9.84 -12.63 -17.02
CA GLU A 79 -8.39 -12.46 -17.25
C GLU A 79 -7.64 -12.23 -15.93
N ILE A 80 -8.18 -11.42 -15.03
CA ILE A 80 -7.63 -11.21 -13.68
C ILE A 80 -7.57 -12.54 -12.92
N ASN A 81 -8.66 -13.30 -12.91
CA ASN A 81 -8.72 -14.57 -12.18
C ASN A 81 -7.74 -15.61 -12.75
N GLN A 82 -7.56 -15.69 -14.06
CA GLN A 82 -6.57 -16.56 -14.70
C GLN A 82 -5.15 -16.21 -14.26
N GLU A 83 -4.77 -14.93 -14.32
CA GLU A 83 -3.45 -14.48 -13.89
C GLU A 83 -3.23 -14.67 -12.39
N VAL A 84 -4.25 -14.41 -11.57
CA VAL A 84 -4.18 -14.65 -10.11
C VAL A 84 -3.97 -16.12 -9.81
N ASN A 85 -4.70 -17.03 -10.47
CA ASN A 85 -4.54 -18.47 -10.25
C ASN A 85 -3.13 -18.93 -10.59
N ARG A 86 -2.55 -18.46 -11.71
CA ARG A 86 -1.15 -18.72 -12.08
C ARG A 86 -0.18 -18.24 -10.98
N GLN A 87 -0.38 -17.03 -10.45
CA GLN A 87 0.47 -16.47 -9.39
C GLN A 87 0.31 -17.20 -8.06
N LEU A 88 -0.89 -17.69 -7.74
CA LEU A 88 -1.14 -18.48 -6.54
C LEU A 88 -0.42 -19.83 -6.60
N GLU A 89 -0.39 -20.50 -7.76
CA GLU A 89 0.40 -21.73 -7.96
C GLU A 89 1.89 -21.47 -7.72
N GLU A 90 2.42 -20.38 -8.25
CA GLU A 90 3.81 -20.00 -8.03
C GLU A 90 4.10 -19.67 -6.56
N ARG A 91 3.19 -19.00 -5.87
CA ARG A 91 3.30 -18.75 -4.41
C ARG A 91 3.35 -20.05 -3.62
N ILE A 92 2.50 -21.05 -3.98
CA ILE A 92 2.50 -22.37 -3.35
C ILE A 92 3.85 -23.04 -3.57
N ARG A 93 4.35 -23.03 -4.81
CA ARG A 93 5.66 -23.59 -5.16
C ARG A 93 6.78 -22.97 -4.32
N ILE A 94 6.82 -21.64 -4.23
CA ILE A 94 7.83 -20.94 -3.43
C ILE A 94 7.72 -21.33 -1.95
N TYR A 95 6.50 -21.33 -1.40
CA TYR A 95 6.27 -21.67 0.00
C TYR A 95 6.71 -23.10 0.32
N GLU A 96 6.23 -24.09 -0.45
CA GLU A 96 6.47 -25.50 -0.18
C GLU A 96 7.89 -25.95 -0.52
N GLN A 97 8.43 -25.49 -1.67
CA GLN A 97 9.72 -25.97 -2.18
C GLN A 97 10.92 -25.11 -1.75
N LYS A 98 10.69 -23.86 -1.31
CA LYS A 98 11.78 -22.97 -0.90
C LYS A 98 11.72 -22.57 0.56
N ILE A 99 10.55 -22.16 1.07
CA ILE A 99 10.42 -21.63 2.43
C ILE A 99 10.41 -22.74 3.48
N LEU A 100 9.55 -23.76 3.33
CA LEU A 100 9.46 -24.86 4.30
C LEU A 100 10.78 -25.63 4.42
N PRO A 101 11.49 -25.99 3.34
CA PRO A 101 12.82 -26.60 3.45
C PRO A 101 13.85 -25.68 4.09
N ALA A 102 13.80 -24.35 3.84
CA ALA A 102 14.70 -23.40 4.48
C ALA A 102 14.46 -23.30 6.00
N LEU A 103 13.19 -23.29 6.45
CA LEU A 103 12.84 -23.37 7.86
C LEU A 103 13.44 -24.63 8.51
N ARG A 104 13.28 -25.79 7.85
CA ARG A 104 13.81 -27.07 8.34
C ARG A 104 15.34 -27.08 8.44
N LYS A 105 16.06 -26.45 7.50
CA LYS A 105 17.52 -26.26 7.58
C LYS A 105 17.95 -25.48 8.83
N HIS A 106 17.07 -24.60 9.30
CA HIS A 106 17.26 -23.82 10.53
C HIS A 106 16.64 -24.49 11.76
N HIS A 107 16.38 -25.79 11.71
CA HIS A 107 15.77 -26.54 12.82
C HIS A 107 14.39 -26.01 13.24
N ILE A 108 13.64 -25.42 12.32
CA ILE A 108 12.24 -25.00 12.53
C ILE A 108 11.37 -25.94 11.71
N ILE A 109 10.68 -26.84 12.35
CA ILE A 109 9.76 -27.80 11.73
C ILE A 109 8.35 -27.24 11.85
N PHE A 110 7.78 -26.88 10.72
CA PHE A 110 6.44 -26.34 10.65
C PHE A 110 5.49 -27.42 10.15
N TYR A 111 4.65 -27.95 11.04
CA TYR A 111 3.64 -28.93 10.69
C TYR A 111 2.62 -28.34 9.71
N GLN A 112 2.36 -29.05 8.63
CA GLN A 112 1.44 -28.66 7.57
C GLN A 112 0.16 -29.52 7.57
N SER A 113 -0.11 -30.22 8.67
CA SER A 113 -1.29 -31.07 8.79
C SER A 113 -1.62 -31.36 10.25
N ARG A 114 -2.82 -31.90 10.47
CA ARG A 114 -3.25 -32.40 11.79
C ARG A 114 -2.40 -33.56 12.34
N ASN A 115 -1.60 -34.18 11.49
CA ASN A 115 -0.74 -35.30 11.90
C ASN A 115 0.54 -34.74 12.52
N VAL A 116 0.70 -34.97 13.81
CA VAL A 116 1.88 -34.62 14.59
C VAL A 116 2.62 -35.86 15.05
N GLU A 117 3.90 -35.70 15.30
CA GLU A 117 4.71 -36.75 15.88
C GLU A 117 4.13 -37.24 17.25
N PRO A 118 4.30 -38.51 17.62
CA PRO A 118 3.73 -39.04 18.85
C PRO A 118 4.02 -38.23 20.09
N PHE A 119 5.23 -37.68 20.21
CA PHE A 119 5.68 -36.91 21.36
C PHE A 119 4.98 -35.53 21.49
N HIS A 120 4.24 -35.07 20.48
CA HIS A 120 3.46 -33.82 20.56
C HIS A 120 1.96 -34.04 20.76
N ARG A 121 1.45 -35.25 20.62
CA ARG A 121 0.00 -35.54 20.64
C ARG A 121 -0.67 -35.11 21.93
N ASP A 122 -0.04 -35.38 23.09
CA ASP A 122 -0.60 -35.03 24.39
C ASP A 122 -0.62 -33.51 24.57
N PHE A 123 0.45 -32.82 24.18
CA PHE A 123 0.49 -31.36 24.21
C PHE A 123 -0.62 -30.76 23.32
N VAL A 124 -0.76 -31.21 22.08
CA VAL A 124 -1.77 -30.71 21.13
C VAL A 124 -3.18 -30.91 21.69
N ARG A 125 -3.44 -32.09 22.35
CA ARG A 125 -4.74 -32.38 22.96
C ARG A 125 -5.03 -31.51 24.18
N SER A 126 -4.07 -31.33 25.09
CA SER A 126 -4.23 -30.48 26.27
C SER A 126 -4.39 -29.01 25.89
N PHE A 127 -3.51 -28.51 25.03
CA PHE A 127 -3.59 -27.12 24.52
C PHE A 127 -4.93 -26.83 23.82
N PHE A 128 -5.43 -27.80 23.02
CA PHE A 128 -6.75 -27.66 22.40
C PHE A 128 -7.85 -27.51 23.47
N ARG A 129 -7.89 -28.38 24.50
CA ARG A 129 -8.92 -28.36 25.52
C ARG A 129 -8.91 -27.12 26.39
N GLU A 130 -7.72 -26.65 26.75
CA GLU A 130 -7.52 -25.54 27.69
C GLU A 130 -7.60 -24.18 27.01
N GLU A 131 -6.97 -24.04 25.84
CA GLU A 131 -6.75 -22.73 25.22
C GLU A 131 -7.63 -22.45 24.00
N ILE A 132 -8.11 -23.47 23.27
CA ILE A 132 -8.85 -23.29 22.02
C ILE A 132 -10.33 -23.59 22.18
N PHE A 133 -10.66 -24.75 22.74
CA PHE A 133 -12.03 -25.28 22.81
C PHE A 133 -13.04 -24.31 23.44
N PRO A 134 -12.72 -23.55 24.52
CA PRO A 134 -13.66 -22.61 25.12
C PRO A 134 -14.13 -21.47 24.19
N TYR A 135 -13.40 -21.22 23.11
CA TYR A 135 -13.70 -20.15 22.15
C TYR A 135 -14.38 -20.64 20.86
N LEU A 136 -14.60 -21.96 20.73
CA LEU A 136 -15.23 -22.53 19.56
C LEU A 136 -16.75 -22.55 19.69
N ALA A 137 -17.44 -22.10 18.64
CA ALA A 137 -18.89 -22.15 18.54
C ALA A 137 -19.27 -22.68 17.15
N PRO A 138 -19.42 -24.02 17.00
CA PRO A 138 -19.91 -24.60 15.76
C PRO A 138 -21.33 -24.18 15.46
N VAL A 139 -21.60 -23.78 14.22
CA VAL A 139 -22.94 -23.37 13.76
C VAL A 139 -23.38 -24.32 12.64
N PRO A 140 -24.55 -24.95 12.74
CA PRO A 140 -25.06 -25.78 11.66
C PRO A 140 -25.41 -24.94 10.45
N VAL A 141 -25.10 -25.46 9.26
CA VAL A 141 -25.40 -24.82 7.98
C VAL A 141 -26.56 -25.55 7.29
N SER A 142 -27.59 -24.79 6.88
CA SER A 142 -28.70 -25.34 6.08
C SER A 142 -29.00 -24.39 4.93
N LYS A 143 -29.52 -24.96 3.80
CA LYS A 143 -29.90 -24.16 2.62
C LYS A 143 -31.11 -23.24 2.88
N ASP A 144 -31.94 -23.55 3.87
CA ASP A 144 -33.16 -22.82 4.17
C ASP A 144 -32.96 -21.57 5.04
N LYS A 145 -31.81 -21.45 5.68
CA LYS A 145 -31.46 -20.31 6.54
C LYS A 145 -30.28 -19.56 5.97
N VAL A 146 -30.54 -18.38 5.41
CA VAL A 146 -29.46 -17.46 5.01
C VAL A 146 -28.70 -17.04 6.26
N ILE A 147 -27.50 -17.58 6.43
CA ILE A 147 -26.65 -17.26 7.57
C ILE A 147 -25.73 -16.12 7.19
N SER A 148 -26.06 -14.89 7.62
CA SER A 148 -25.16 -13.73 7.58
C SER A 148 -23.97 -13.86 8.56
N PHE A 149 -23.62 -15.10 8.93
CA PHE A 149 -22.65 -15.40 9.98
C PHE A 149 -21.21 -15.15 9.55
N LEU A 150 -20.88 -15.30 8.27
CA LEU A 150 -19.52 -15.14 7.77
C LEU A 150 -19.14 -13.65 7.74
N ARG A 151 -18.23 -13.27 8.60
CA ARG A 151 -17.70 -11.90 8.66
C ARG A 151 -16.55 -11.68 7.68
N ASP A 152 -16.42 -10.46 7.19
CA ASP A 152 -15.34 -10.07 6.30
C ASP A 152 -13.96 -10.42 6.88
N ASN A 153 -13.12 -10.96 5.99
CA ASN A 153 -11.71 -11.27 6.24
C ASN A 153 -11.47 -12.15 7.48
N ARG A 154 -12.37 -13.11 7.76
CA ARG A 154 -12.20 -14.08 8.84
C ARG A 154 -12.11 -15.49 8.31
N LEU A 155 -11.25 -16.29 8.94
CA LEU A 155 -11.14 -17.71 8.63
C LEU A 155 -12.20 -18.51 9.39
N TYR A 156 -12.76 -19.48 8.69
CA TYR A 156 -13.70 -20.45 9.21
C TYR A 156 -13.26 -21.85 8.83
N LEU A 157 -13.63 -22.81 9.63
CA LEU A 157 -13.53 -24.22 9.32
C LEU A 157 -14.93 -24.75 8.98
N ALA A 158 -15.11 -25.20 7.75
CA ALA A 158 -16.30 -25.91 7.31
C ALA A 158 -16.07 -27.43 7.54
N VAL A 159 -17.03 -28.09 8.16
CA VAL A 159 -16.93 -29.50 8.55
C VAL A 159 -18.15 -30.23 8.05
N ARG A 160 -17.92 -31.38 7.39
CA ARG A 160 -18.94 -32.33 6.99
C ARG A 160 -18.90 -33.54 7.94
N LEU A 161 -20.05 -33.90 8.46
CA LEU A 161 -20.21 -34.89 9.49
C LEU A 161 -21.24 -35.93 9.07
N HIS A 162 -21.03 -37.19 9.49
CA HIS A 162 -22.02 -38.23 9.42
C HIS A 162 -22.57 -38.54 10.82
N LEU A 163 -23.90 -38.50 10.98
CA LEU A 163 -24.51 -38.87 12.25
C LEU A 163 -24.33 -40.39 12.51
N LYS A 164 -23.68 -40.75 13.63
CA LYS A 164 -23.44 -42.16 13.98
C LYS A 164 -24.77 -42.90 14.18
N GLY A 165 -24.85 -44.11 13.63
CA GLY A 165 -26.05 -44.94 13.73
C GLY A 165 -27.21 -44.56 12.81
N ALA A 166 -27.11 -43.48 12.02
CA ALA A 166 -28.14 -43.15 11.04
C ALA A 166 -28.05 -44.04 9.81
N PRO A 167 -29.21 -44.57 9.29
CA PRO A 167 -29.22 -45.33 8.05
C PRO A 167 -28.65 -44.56 6.87
N ALA A 168 -28.07 -45.29 5.91
CA ALA A 168 -27.49 -44.66 4.71
C ALA A 168 -28.49 -43.84 3.89
N SER A 169 -29.76 -44.20 3.94
CA SER A 169 -30.87 -43.53 3.27
C SER A 169 -31.48 -42.35 4.04
N SER A 170 -30.99 -42.06 5.28
CA SER A 170 -31.53 -40.98 6.08
C SER A 170 -31.13 -39.62 5.50
N PRO A 171 -32.09 -38.71 5.24
CA PRO A 171 -31.78 -37.35 4.73
C PRO A 171 -30.98 -36.53 5.73
N ASN A 172 -31.02 -36.87 7.02
CA ASN A 172 -30.29 -36.16 8.09
C ASN A 172 -28.94 -36.80 8.42
N ARG A 173 -28.47 -37.80 7.66
CA ARG A 173 -27.21 -38.47 7.89
C ARG A 173 -26.01 -37.56 7.72
N ILE A 174 -26.02 -36.72 6.67
CA ILE A 174 -24.95 -35.77 6.39
C ILE A 174 -25.34 -34.40 6.98
N GLN A 175 -24.48 -33.86 7.78
CA GLN A 175 -24.64 -32.52 8.37
C GLN A 175 -23.40 -31.68 8.15
N TYR A 176 -23.63 -30.40 7.98
CA TYR A 176 -22.58 -29.41 7.73
C TYR A 176 -22.56 -28.39 8.86
N PHE A 177 -21.37 -28.11 9.33
CA PHE A 177 -21.13 -27.08 10.33
C PHE A 177 -20.05 -26.13 9.87
N VAL A 178 -20.12 -24.88 10.33
CA VAL A 178 -19.06 -23.91 10.15
C VAL A 178 -18.72 -23.31 11.51
N MET A 179 -17.43 -23.21 11.80
CA MET A 179 -16.94 -22.57 13.02
C MET A 179 -15.89 -21.51 12.69
N LYS A 180 -15.96 -20.38 13.37
CA LYS A 180 -14.97 -19.33 13.26
C LYS A 180 -13.70 -19.73 14.00
N LEU A 181 -12.54 -19.53 13.39
CA LEU A 181 -11.26 -19.74 14.05
C LEU A 181 -10.98 -18.61 15.06
N PRO A 182 -10.57 -18.93 16.31
CA PRO A 182 -10.48 -17.98 17.41
C PRO A 182 -9.16 -17.22 17.49
N TYR A 183 -8.46 -16.96 16.36
CA TYR A 183 -7.13 -16.34 16.35
C TYR A 183 -7.09 -14.87 16.83
N SER A 184 -8.24 -14.26 17.20
CA SER A 184 -8.27 -13.02 17.97
C SER A 184 -8.04 -13.22 19.48
N LYS A 185 -8.09 -14.48 19.96
CA LYS A 185 -7.91 -14.88 21.36
C LYS A 185 -6.68 -15.77 21.53
N VAL A 186 -6.41 -16.64 20.56
CA VAL A 186 -5.29 -17.57 20.53
C VAL A 186 -4.46 -17.27 19.28
N PRO A 187 -3.12 -17.19 19.35
CA PRO A 187 -2.28 -16.99 18.18
C PRO A 187 -2.56 -18.01 17.08
N ARG A 188 -2.44 -17.62 15.81
CA ARG A 188 -2.64 -18.54 14.69
C ARG A 188 -1.55 -19.59 14.58
N PHE A 189 -0.32 -19.24 14.96
CA PHE A 189 0.85 -20.11 14.92
C PHE A 189 1.23 -20.50 16.34
N ILE A 190 1.11 -21.77 16.64
CA ILE A 190 1.39 -22.30 17.98
C ILE A 190 2.78 -22.93 17.98
N GLN A 191 3.60 -22.51 18.92
CA GLN A 191 4.88 -23.12 19.16
C GLN A 191 4.67 -24.33 20.10
N LEU A 192 5.07 -25.51 19.61
CA LEU A 192 5.03 -26.73 20.38
C LEU A 192 6.32 -26.93 21.19
N PRO A 193 6.35 -27.83 22.17
CA PRO A 193 7.55 -28.18 22.93
C PRO A 193 8.73 -28.52 22.01
N LYS A 194 9.89 -27.99 22.34
CA LYS A 194 11.15 -28.26 21.63
C LYS A 194 11.59 -29.71 21.89
N VAL A 195 12.06 -30.39 20.84
CA VAL A 195 12.62 -31.74 20.96
C VAL A 195 14.04 -31.74 20.40
N GLY A 196 15.02 -32.04 21.26
CA GLY A 196 16.42 -31.97 20.87
C GLY A 196 16.80 -30.55 20.44
N LYS A 197 17.29 -30.42 19.21
CA LYS A 197 17.65 -29.09 18.60
C LYS A 197 16.52 -28.50 17.76
N ASP A 198 15.44 -29.23 17.53
CA ASP A 198 14.38 -28.84 16.62
C ASP A 198 13.25 -28.12 17.34
N TYR A 199 12.83 -26.97 16.78
CA TYR A 199 11.68 -26.17 17.18
C TYR A 199 10.48 -26.55 16.32
N TYR A 200 9.29 -26.59 16.89
CA TYR A 200 8.09 -27.02 16.19
C TYR A 200 7.02 -25.95 16.22
N LEU A 201 6.40 -25.72 15.06
CA LEU A 201 5.29 -24.80 14.88
C LEU A 201 4.11 -25.55 14.27
N MET A 202 2.88 -25.13 14.57
CA MET A 202 1.66 -25.69 14.02
C MET A 202 0.60 -24.61 13.85
N PHE A 203 -0.22 -24.72 12.81
CA PHE A 203 -1.38 -23.87 12.65
C PHE A 203 -2.49 -24.23 13.65
N ILE A 204 -3.19 -23.23 14.18
CA ILE A 204 -4.33 -23.44 15.08
C ILE A 204 -5.43 -24.27 14.39
N GLU A 205 -5.67 -24.05 13.09
CA GLU A 205 -6.64 -24.81 12.31
C GLU A 205 -6.30 -26.31 12.26
N ASP A 206 -5.04 -26.68 12.20
CA ASP A 206 -4.64 -28.11 12.22
C ASP A 206 -4.76 -28.72 13.62
N ILE A 207 -4.55 -27.95 14.69
CA ILE A 207 -4.84 -28.36 16.06
C ILE A 207 -6.34 -28.64 16.22
N ILE A 208 -7.21 -27.76 15.69
CA ILE A 208 -8.66 -27.95 15.72
C ILE A 208 -9.06 -29.20 14.91
N LYS A 209 -8.51 -29.33 13.69
CA LYS A 209 -8.77 -30.52 12.85
C LYS A 209 -8.35 -31.83 13.49
N ALA A 210 -7.32 -31.84 14.34
CA ALA A 210 -6.86 -33.00 15.08
C ALA A 210 -7.79 -33.40 16.24
N ASN A 211 -8.72 -32.53 16.66
CA ASN A 211 -9.60 -32.70 17.80
C ASN A 211 -11.10 -32.54 17.46
N LEU A 212 -11.48 -32.69 16.19
CA LEU A 212 -12.88 -32.56 15.74
C LEU A 212 -13.83 -33.55 16.38
N ASP A 213 -13.36 -34.73 16.71
CA ASP A 213 -14.11 -35.78 17.46
C ASP A 213 -14.52 -35.29 18.86
N THR A 214 -13.72 -34.47 19.50
CA THR A 214 -14.05 -33.83 20.80
C THR A 214 -15.11 -32.75 20.64
N ILE A 215 -15.11 -32.04 19.52
CA ILE A 215 -16.07 -30.95 19.23
C ILE A 215 -17.45 -31.54 18.87
N PHE A 216 -17.47 -32.68 18.16
CA PHE A 216 -18.66 -33.28 17.61
C PHE A 216 -18.89 -34.71 18.14
N PRO A 217 -19.15 -34.87 19.46
CA PRO A 217 -19.49 -36.18 20.01
C PRO A 217 -20.79 -36.71 19.36
N GLY A 218 -20.80 -37.99 18.99
CA GLY A 218 -21.95 -38.58 18.31
C GLY A 218 -21.93 -38.51 16.79
N TYR A 219 -20.93 -37.85 16.21
CA TYR A 219 -20.71 -37.81 14.76
C TYR A 219 -19.42 -38.50 14.36
N GLU A 220 -19.34 -38.91 13.11
CA GLU A 220 -18.13 -39.30 12.42
C GLU A 220 -17.72 -38.14 11.51
N VAL A 221 -16.48 -37.70 11.64
CA VAL A 221 -15.96 -36.59 10.80
C VAL A 221 -15.59 -37.12 9.43
N ASP A 222 -16.32 -36.71 8.41
CA ASP A 222 -16.00 -37.04 7.02
C ASP A 222 -14.85 -36.20 6.51
N SER A 223 -15.03 -34.89 6.52
CA SER A 223 -14.00 -33.99 6.01
C SER A 223 -14.12 -32.58 6.60
N SER A 224 -13.02 -31.79 6.52
CA SER A 224 -12.99 -30.42 7.01
C SER A 224 -12.04 -29.55 6.21
N TYR A 225 -12.50 -28.34 5.86
CA TYR A 225 -11.79 -27.42 4.96
C TYR A 225 -11.87 -25.98 5.48
N CYS A 226 -10.80 -25.23 5.29
CA CYS A 226 -10.81 -23.80 5.58
C CYS A 226 -11.57 -23.03 4.48
N ILE A 227 -12.36 -22.06 4.91
CA ILE A 227 -13.05 -21.11 4.04
C ILE A 227 -12.85 -19.68 4.55
N LYS A 228 -12.90 -18.72 3.64
CA LYS A 228 -12.80 -17.30 3.94
C LYS A 228 -13.70 -16.53 2.98
N ILE A 229 -14.36 -15.50 3.51
CA ILE A 229 -15.13 -14.55 2.70
C ILE A 229 -14.48 -13.18 2.77
N SER A 230 -14.42 -12.49 1.63
CA SER A 230 -14.06 -11.10 1.54
C SER A 230 -15.24 -10.30 0.99
N ARG A 231 -15.50 -9.14 1.60
CA ARG A 231 -16.61 -8.26 1.23
C ARG A 231 -16.10 -6.99 0.62
N ASP A 232 -16.90 -6.38 -0.22
CA ASP A 232 -16.60 -5.08 -0.80
C ASP A 232 -16.31 -4.07 0.32
N ALA A 233 -15.16 -3.40 0.16
CA ALA A 233 -14.66 -2.41 1.11
C ALA A 233 -14.97 -0.97 0.67
N ASP A 234 -15.51 -0.77 -0.54
CA ASP A 234 -15.71 0.58 -1.04
C ASP A 234 -16.91 1.26 -0.35
N ILE A 235 -16.63 2.49 0.07
CA ILE A 235 -17.64 3.37 0.65
C ILE A 235 -18.01 4.37 -0.45
N LEU A 236 -19.07 4.05 -1.21
CA LEU A 236 -19.65 5.00 -2.14
C LEU A 236 -20.22 6.18 -1.33
N ILE A 237 -19.52 7.30 -1.30
CA ILE A 237 -19.96 8.55 -0.70
C ILE A 237 -20.45 9.43 -1.84
N ASP A 238 -21.65 10.00 -1.67
CA ASP A 238 -22.15 10.98 -2.64
C ASP A 238 -21.21 12.17 -2.69
N ASP A 239 -20.60 12.38 -3.86
CA ASP A 239 -19.65 13.48 -4.08
C ASP A 239 -20.34 14.85 -4.12
N ALA A 240 -21.66 14.91 -4.26
CA ALA A 240 -22.44 16.13 -4.22
C ALA A 240 -22.91 16.51 -2.79
N ALA A 241 -22.75 15.61 -1.81
CA ALA A 241 -23.18 15.83 -0.43
C ALA A 241 -22.36 16.93 0.27
N ASN A 242 -23.01 17.69 1.15
CA ASN A 242 -22.30 18.65 1.99
C ASN A 242 -21.44 17.97 3.07
N THR A 243 -20.56 18.73 3.72
CA THR A 243 -19.59 18.18 4.70
C THR A 243 -20.26 17.42 5.86
N SER A 244 -21.40 17.89 6.38
CA SER A 244 -22.11 17.21 7.46
C SER A 244 -22.70 15.89 7.00
N GLU A 245 -23.27 15.85 5.82
CA GLU A 245 -23.78 14.62 5.19
C GLU A 245 -22.66 13.63 4.89
N ILE A 246 -21.49 14.09 4.43
CA ILE A 246 -20.31 13.25 4.21
C ILE A 246 -19.88 12.58 5.52
N ILE A 247 -19.79 13.33 6.61
CA ILE A 247 -19.44 12.79 7.94
C ILE A 247 -20.45 11.72 8.39
N GLU A 248 -21.73 12.00 8.23
CA GLU A 248 -22.80 11.06 8.60
C GLU A 248 -22.79 9.81 7.72
N GLN A 249 -22.59 9.97 6.42
CA GLN A 249 -22.43 8.87 5.48
C GLN A 249 -21.20 8.02 5.82
N VAL A 250 -20.05 8.62 6.16
CA VAL A 250 -18.84 7.89 6.58
C VAL A 250 -19.16 7.07 7.84
N LYS A 251 -19.71 7.69 8.90
CA LYS A 251 -20.08 7.01 10.16
C LYS A 251 -21.04 5.83 9.92
N LYS A 252 -22.06 6.01 9.08
CA LYS A 252 -23.07 4.99 8.77
C LYS A 252 -22.51 3.86 7.90
N LYS A 253 -21.71 4.19 6.90
CA LYS A 253 -21.20 3.21 5.91
C LYS A 253 -20.01 2.41 6.43
N VAL A 254 -19.16 2.98 7.29
CA VAL A 254 -18.13 2.23 8.01
C VAL A 254 -18.75 1.11 8.85
N LYS A 255 -19.88 1.37 9.51
CA LYS A 255 -20.65 0.32 10.22
C LYS A 255 -21.22 -0.72 9.25
N LYS A 256 -21.69 -0.32 8.06
CA LYS A 256 -22.24 -1.21 7.02
C LYS A 256 -21.20 -2.02 6.26
N ARG A 257 -19.94 -1.60 6.21
CA ARG A 257 -18.83 -2.34 5.54
C ARG A 257 -18.73 -3.80 6.00
N LYS A 258 -19.16 -4.09 7.23
CA LYS A 258 -19.20 -5.47 7.78
C LYS A 258 -20.25 -6.36 7.13
N ILE A 259 -21.17 -5.81 6.32
CA ILE A 259 -22.33 -6.48 5.70
C ILE A 259 -22.35 -6.27 4.17
N GLY A 260 -21.29 -5.70 3.59
CA GLY A 260 -21.16 -5.46 2.14
C GLY A 260 -21.35 -6.74 1.29
N ALA A 261 -21.57 -6.57 -0.02
CA ALA A 261 -21.65 -7.69 -0.96
C ALA A 261 -20.38 -8.55 -0.91
N VAL A 262 -20.53 -9.84 -1.13
CA VAL A 262 -19.39 -10.74 -1.25
C VAL A 262 -18.64 -10.39 -2.53
N CYS A 263 -17.33 -10.24 -2.44
CA CYS A 263 -16.48 -10.04 -3.61
C CYS A 263 -15.52 -11.21 -3.86
N ARG A 264 -15.33 -12.07 -2.85
CA ARG A 264 -14.45 -13.23 -2.95
C ARG A 264 -14.83 -14.28 -1.91
N PHE A 265 -14.96 -15.52 -2.34
CA PHE A 265 -15.06 -16.69 -1.48
C PHE A 265 -13.86 -17.60 -1.73
N VAL A 266 -12.93 -17.63 -0.78
CA VAL A 266 -11.72 -18.45 -0.87
C VAL A 266 -11.96 -19.76 -0.12
N TYR A 267 -11.66 -20.88 -0.75
CA TYR A 267 -11.84 -22.20 -0.21
C TYR A 267 -10.61 -23.08 -0.44
N ASP A 268 -10.38 -24.05 0.43
CA ASP A 268 -9.34 -25.06 0.26
C ASP A 268 -9.61 -25.84 -1.05
N ARG A 269 -8.68 -25.81 -2.01
CA ARG A 269 -8.84 -26.47 -3.33
C ARG A 269 -9.04 -28.00 -3.24
N ALA A 270 -8.69 -28.61 -2.11
CA ALA A 270 -8.92 -30.02 -1.86
C ALA A 270 -10.36 -30.34 -1.45
N MET A 271 -11.22 -29.31 -1.28
CA MET A 271 -12.64 -29.49 -0.94
C MET A 271 -13.36 -30.19 -2.12
N PRO A 272 -14.09 -31.32 -1.87
CA PRO A 272 -14.88 -31.97 -2.89
C PRO A 272 -15.95 -31.04 -3.48
N GLN A 273 -16.27 -31.23 -4.76
CA GLN A 273 -17.19 -30.36 -5.49
C GLN A 273 -18.61 -30.36 -4.87
N ASP A 274 -19.09 -31.50 -4.42
CA ASP A 274 -20.39 -31.64 -3.75
C ASP A 274 -20.47 -30.83 -2.44
N PHE A 275 -19.37 -30.78 -1.69
CA PHE A 275 -19.28 -29.95 -0.48
C PHE A 275 -19.22 -28.45 -0.82
N LEU A 276 -18.44 -28.10 -1.84
CA LEU A 276 -18.37 -26.72 -2.32
C LEU A 276 -19.72 -26.22 -2.81
N ASP A 277 -20.41 -27.02 -3.65
CA ASP A 277 -21.74 -26.69 -4.18
C ASP A 277 -22.77 -26.51 -3.06
N PHE A 278 -22.71 -27.34 -2.00
CA PHE A 278 -23.54 -27.15 -0.82
C PHE A 278 -23.31 -25.80 -0.13
N LEU A 279 -22.05 -25.37 0.04
CA LEU A 279 -21.72 -24.09 0.65
C LEU A 279 -22.10 -22.90 -0.25
N VAL A 280 -21.89 -23.04 -1.55
CA VAL A 280 -22.27 -22.03 -2.56
C VAL A 280 -23.78 -21.77 -2.49
N ASP A 281 -24.60 -22.82 -2.49
CA ASP A 281 -26.05 -22.73 -2.37
C ASP A 281 -26.46 -22.13 -0.99
N ALA A 282 -25.89 -22.62 0.09
CA ALA A 282 -26.24 -22.21 1.45
C ALA A 282 -25.90 -20.74 1.74
N TYR A 283 -24.81 -20.23 1.18
CA TYR A 283 -24.36 -18.84 1.37
C TYR A 283 -24.75 -17.92 0.21
N ARG A 284 -25.39 -18.45 -0.86
CA ARG A 284 -25.75 -17.71 -2.08
C ARG A 284 -24.55 -17.02 -2.70
N ILE A 285 -23.45 -17.76 -2.86
CA ILE A 285 -22.21 -17.30 -3.47
C ILE A 285 -22.33 -17.45 -4.98
N ASP A 286 -21.99 -16.42 -5.73
CA ASP A 286 -21.90 -16.52 -7.18
C ASP A 286 -20.64 -17.32 -7.58
N ARG A 287 -20.75 -18.18 -8.59
CA ARG A 287 -19.61 -19.05 -9.00
C ARG A 287 -18.36 -18.27 -9.39
N TRP A 288 -18.49 -17.08 -9.89
CA TRP A 288 -17.39 -16.19 -10.23
C TRP A 288 -16.74 -15.46 -9.03
N GLU A 289 -17.30 -15.63 -7.83
CA GLU A 289 -16.67 -15.20 -6.57
C GLU A 289 -15.72 -16.28 -5.99
N LEU A 290 -15.79 -17.48 -6.54
CA LEU A 290 -15.01 -18.62 -6.07
C LEU A 290 -13.55 -18.48 -6.45
N VAL A 291 -12.67 -18.56 -5.46
CA VAL A 291 -11.21 -18.55 -5.66
C VAL A 291 -10.61 -19.74 -4.92
N PRO A 292 -10.07 -20.72 -5.65
CA PRO A 292 -9.39 -21.85 -5.03
C PRO A 292 -8.14 -21.36 -4.31
N GLY A 293 -8.02 -21.69 -3.04
CA GLY A 293 -6.87 -21.35 -2.21
C GLY A 293 -6.03 -22.58 -1.86
N ASP A 294 -5.10 -22.38 -0.94
CA ASP A 294 -4.30 -23.44 -0.35
C ASP A 294 -5.07 -24.12 0.79
N LYS A 295 -4.47 -25.18 1.33
CA LYS A 295 -4.92 -25.82 2.54
C LYS A 295 -5.02 -24.86 3.74
N HIS A 296 -4.01 -24.00 3.88
CA HIS A 296 -3.97 -22.92 4.87
C HIS A 296 -4.21 -21.59 4.16
N LEU A 297 -5.42 -21.07 4.31
CA LEU A 297 -5.79 -19.79 3.72
C LEU A 297 -5.16 -18.62 4.49
N ASN A 298 -5.31 -17.40 3.97
CA ASN A 298 -4.89 -16.17 4.65
C ASN A 298 -3.39 -16.09 4.94
N MET A 299 -2.55 -16.31 3.91
CA MET A 299 -1.09 -16.27 4.02
C MET A 299 -0.53 -14.89 4.41
N GLU A 300 -1.36 -13.85 4.45
CA GLU A 300 -0.98 -12.55 5.01
C GLU A 300 -0.56 -12.64 6.49
N ASP A 301 -1.07 -13.65 7.22
CA ASP A 301 -0.75 -13.86 8.63
C ASP A 301 0.69 -14.36 8.86
N LEU A 302 1.38 -14.85 7.83
CA LEU A 302 2.78 -15.28 7.92
C LEU A 302 3.72 -14.19 8.45
N ARG A 303 3.34 -12.91 8.38
CA ARG A 303 4.05 -11.81 9.05
C ARG A 303 4.18 -11.98 10.56
N HIS A 304 3.30 -12.77 11.16
CA HIS A 304 3.24 -13.08 12.60
C HIS A 304 3.81 -14.44 12.93
N LEU A 305 4.45 -15.12 11.96
CA LEU A 305 5.09 -16.41 12.20
C LEU A 305 6.21 -16.23 13.24
N PRO A 306 6.15 -16.90 14.40
CA PRO A 306 7.17 -16.77 15.41
C PRO A 306 8.52 -17.30 14.93
N ASN A 307 9.59 -16.66 15.34
CA ASN A 307 10.96 -17.12 15.13
C ASN A 307 11.51 -17.72 16.42
N PRO A 308 11.36 -19.02 16.64
CA PRO A 308 11.84 -19.68 17.87
C PRO A 308 13.36 -19.87 17.88
N ASN A 309 14.02 -19.79 16.70
CA ASN A 309 15.46 -19.94 16.60
C ASN A 309 16.15 -18.60 16.36
N GLN A 310 16.68 -18.01 17.41
CA GLN A 310 17.34 -16.70 17.35
C GLN A 310 18.62 -16.67 16.50
N SER A 311 19.15 -17.84 16.07
CA SER A 311 20.24 -17.88 15.11
C SER A 311 19.82 -17.41 13.71
N VAL A 312 18.52 -17.46 13.39
CA VAL A 312 17.95 -16.90 12.17
C VAL A 312 17.74 -15.40 12.37
N ARG A 313 18.73 -14.64 11.95
CA ARG A 313 18.73 -13.18 12.15
C ARG A 313 17.77 -12.48 11.16
N PRO A 314 17.07 -11.43 11.60
CA PRO A 314 16.32 -10.55 10.71
C PRO A 314 17.26 -9.76 9.80
N ILE A 315 16.72 -9.11 8.78
CA ILE A 315 17.47 -8.17 7.95
C ILE A 315 17.94 -6.99 8.81
N LYS A 316 19.23 -6.63 8.65
CA LYS A 316 19.74 -5.40 9.22
C LYS A 316 19.36 -4.24 8.31
N LYS A 317 18.27 -3.54 8.66
CA LYS A 317 17.83 -2.34 7.92
C LYS A 317 18.73 -1.16 8.23
N PRO A 318 18.97 -0.26 7.24
CA PRO A 318 19.54 1.05 7.51
C PRO A 318 18.78 1.76 8.63
N GLN A 319 19.50 2.32 9.58
CA GLN A 319 18.91 3.08 10.68
C GLN A 319 18.73 4.55 10.24
N PRO A 320 17.61 5.21 10.61
CA PRO A 320 17.41 6.60 10.29
C PRO A 320 18.54 7.47 10.88
N MET A 321 19.17 8.29 10.02
CA MET A 321 20.23 9.19 10.42
C MET A 321 19.65 10.50 10.94
N LYS A 322 20.24 11.03 12.02
CA LYS A 322 20.04 12.41 12.45
C LYS A 322 21.10 13.26 11.76
N LEU A 323 20.69 14.37 11.18
CA LEU A 323 21.62 15.32 10.58
C LEU A 323 22.33 16.11 11.68
N THR A 324 23.66 16.09 11.69
CA THR A 324 24.48 16.79 12.70
C THR A 324 24.30 18.31 12.63
N CYS A 325 24.03 18.84 11.42
CA CYS A 325 23.71 20.27 11.20
C CYS A 325 22.33 20.68 11.75
N LEU A 326 21.52 19.73 12.19
CA LEU A 326 20.19 19.90 12.80
C LEU A 326 20.11 19.22 14.17
N ASP A 327 21.22 19.18 14.89
CA ASP A 327 21.24 18.77 16.30
C ASP A 327 20.13 19.52 17.06
N GLU A 328 19.64 18.95 18.17
CA GLU A 328 18.49 19.46 18.97
C GLU A 328 18.64 20.91 19.45
N ARG A 329 19.84 21.50 19.35
CA ARG A 329 20.16 22.87 19.69
C ARG A 329 20.14 23.83 18.50
N GLU A 330 20.06 23.32 17.25
CA GLU A 330 20.07 24.15 16.06
C GLU A 330 18.67 24.32 15.48
N SER A 331 18.31 25.57 15.19
CA SER A 331 17.04 25.93 14.61
C SER A 331 16.95 25.48 13.14
N ILE A 332 15.96 24.67 12.82
CA ILE A 332 15.64 24.30 11.43
C ILE A 332 15.27 25.56 10.63
N PHE A 333 14.59 26.53 11.24
CA PHE A 333 14.25 27.79 10.60
C PHE A 333 15.51 28.55 10.16
N ARG A 334 16.49 28.68 11.05
CA ARG A 334 17.77 29.36 10.72
C ARG A 334 18.56 28.62 9.66
N TYR A 335 18.49 27.29 9.64
CA TYR A 335 19.13 26.52 8.59
C TYR A 335 18.47 26.80 7.23
N VAL A 336 17.13 26.72 7.17
CA VAL A 336 16.35 26.90 5.95
C VAL A 336 16.42 28.36 5.43
N GLU A 337 16.64 29.35 6.30
CA GLU A 337 16.91 30.73 5.90
C GLU A 337 18.22 30.88 5.10
N LYS A 338 19.19 29.99 5.32
CA LYS A 338 20.47 30.00 4.60
C LYS A 338 20.46 29.13 3.36
N LYS A 339 19.79 27.97 3.42
CA LYS A 339 19.78 26.97 2.36
C LYS A 339 18.55 26.08 2.49
N ASP A 340 17.91 25.73 1.36
CA ASP A 340 16.86 24.74 1.34
C ASP A 340 17.37 23.40 1.92
N LEU A 341 16.48 22.64 2.57
CA LEU A 341 16.80 21.34 3.15
C LEU A 341 15.96 20.24 2.53
N LEU A 342 16.59 19.19 2.02
CA LEU A 342 15.93 18.02 1.48
C LEU A 342 16.19 16.82 2.40
N LEU A 343 15.12 16.17 2.84
CA LEU A 343 15.20 14.96 3.63
C LEU A 343 14.69 13.76 2.84
N HIS A 344 15.36 12.63 3.00
CA HIS A 344 15.01 11.35 2.37
C HIS A 344 14.66 10.32 3.44
N TYR A 345 13.38 9.93 3.51
CA TYR A 345 12.94 8.86 4.41
C TYR A 345 13.04 7.50 3.72
N PRO A 346 13.27 6.42 4.48
CA PRO A 346 13.53 6.32 5.91
C PRO A 346 15.00 6.51 6.29
N TYR A 347 15.82 7.02 5.38
CA TYR A 347 17.27 7.18 5.58
C TYR A 347 17.57 8.30 6.57
N HIS A 348 16.86 9.42 6.49
CA HIS A 348 16.86 10.47 7.50
C HIS A 348 15.72 10.28 8.50
N SER A 349 15.93 10.69 9.76
CA SER A 349 14.90 10.63 10.78
C SER A 349 13.72 11.55 10.46
N PHE A 350 12.49 11.04 10.62
CA PHE A 350 11.26 11.84 10.54
C PHE A 350 11.14 12.84 11.71
N ASP A 351 11.93 12.67 12.78
CA ASP A 351 11.98 13.58 13.91
C ASP A 351 12.34 15.01 13.51
N HIS A 352 13.07 15.19 12.40
CA HIS A 352 13.36 16.54 11.89
C HIS A 352 12.10 17.30 11.46
N PHE A 353 11.10 16.61 10.86
CA PHE A 353 9.81 17.24 10.56
C PHE A 353 9.03 17.54 11.84
N ILE A 354 9.07 16.66 12.81
CA ILE A 354 8.44 16.90 14.13
C ILE A 354 9.11 18.08 14.83
N HIS A 355 10.44 18.16 14.78
CA HIS A 355 11.21 19.28 15.33
C HIS A 355 10.86 20.62 14.65
N PHE A 356 10.71 20.63 13.33
CA PHE A 356 10.25 21.80 12.58
C PHE A 356 8.88 22.32 13.09
N LEU A 357 7.93 21.43 13.33
CA LEU A 357 6.63 21.80 13.91
C LEU A 357 6.76 22.23 15.37
N TYR A 358 7.60 21.55 16.15
CA TYR A 358 7.86 21.89 17.55
C TYR A 358 8.50 23.28 17.68
N GLU A 359 9.45 23.63 16.82
CA GLU A 359 10.02 24.97 16.73
C GLU A 359 8.93 26.00 16.42
N ALA A 360 8.01 25.70 15.50
CA ALA A 360 6.88 26.56 15.17
C ALA A 360 5.94 26.79 16.37
N VAL A 361 5.79 25.83 17.28
CA VAL A 361 5.02 25.98 18.53
C VAL A 361 5.62 27.07 19.41
N HIS A 362 6.94 27.08 19.57
CA HIS A 362 7.64 27.90 20.55
C HIS A 362 8.10 29.26 20.01
N GLU A 363 8.26 29.40 18.68
CA GLU A 363 8.71 30.65 18.06
C GLU A 363 7.64 31.76 18.19
N PRO A 364 7.90 32.86 18.92
CA PRO A 364 6.89 33.88 19.19
C PRO A 364 6.37 34.60 17.93
N THR A 365 7.17 34.65 16.88
CA THR A 365 6.77 35.32 15.61
C THR A 365 5.90 34.46 14.71
N VAL A 366 5.80 33.15 14.98
CA VAL A 366 4.86 32.28 14.26
C VAL A 366 3.44 32.63 14.68
N ARG A 367 2.59 32.93 13.70
CA ARG A 367 1.19 33.30 13.88
C ARG A 367 0.22 32.24 13.38
N GLU A 368 0.59 31.56 12.31
CA GLU A 368 -0.30 30.59 11.66
C GLU A 368 0.49 29.35 11.18
N ILE A 369 -0.07 28.18 11.42
CA ILE A 369 0.42 26.88 10.93
C ILE A 369 -0.72 26.25 10.14
N MET A 370 -0.45 25.82 8.89
CA MET A 370 -1.42 25.18 8.01
C MET A 370 -0.86 23.84 7.52
N VAL A 371 -1.64 22.77 7.61
CA VAL A 371 -1.19 21.42 7.27
C VAL A 371 -2.28 20.65 6.53
N THR A 372 -1.89 19.85 5.53
CA THR A 372 -2.80 18.85 4.94
C THR A 372 -2.60 17.49 5.61
N GLN A 373 -3.69 16.83 5.98
CA GLN A 373 -3.68 15.50 6.59
C GLN A 373 -4.44 14.51 5.71
N TYR A 374 -3.75 13.47 5.25
CA TYR A 374 -4.36 12.39 4.48
C TYR A 374 -4.41 11.07 5.28
N ARG A 375 -3.29 10.67 5.88
CA ARG A 375 -3.16 9.50 6.76
C ARG A 375 -2.20 9.86 7.89
N VAL A 376 -2.64 9.70 9.12
CA VAL A 376 -1.80 9.90 10.32
C VAL A 376 -1.63 8.60 11.08
N ALA A 377 -0.57 8.52 11.87
CA ALA A 377 -0.38 7.41 12.77
C ALA A 377 -1.42 7.44 13.91
N GLU A 378 -1.76 6.30 14.43
CA GLU A 378 -2.48 6.20 15.70
C GLU A 378 -1.59 6.79 16.81
N ASN A 379 -2.13 7.69 17.63
CA ASN A 379 -1.37 8.48 18.61
C ASN A 379 -0.23 9.31 18.01
N SER A 380 -0.50 9.99 16.90
CA SER A 380 0.48 10.76 16.12
C SER A 380 1.11 11.89 16.90
N THR A 381 2.45 11.95 16.92
CA THR A 381 3.22 13.08 17.48
C THR A 381 3.00 14.35 16.68
N VAL A 382 2.80 14.26 15.35
CA VAL A 382 2.45 15.40 14.49
C VAL A 382 1.17 16.06 14.98
N ILE A 383 0.11 15.28 15.23
CA ILE A 383 -1.18 15.78 15.72
C ILE A 383 -1.04 16.41 17.11
N ASN A 384 -0.33 15.75 18.02
CA ASN A 384 -0.11 16.28 19.36
C ASN A 384 0.65 17.61 19.33
N THR A 385 1.63 17.75 18.42
CA THR A 385 2.39 19.01 18.24
C THR A 385 1.49 20.12 17.69
N LEU A 386 0.58 19.83 16.75
CA LEU A 386 -0.38 20.80 16.24
C LEU A 386 -1.39 21.25 17.33
N ILE A 387 -1.83 20.34 18.19
CA ILE A 387 -2.67 20.65 19.36
C ILE A 387 -1.91 21.58 20.32
N ALA A 388 -0.65 21.26 20.63
CA ALA A 388 0.18 22.12 21.45
C ALA A 388 0.37 23.52 20.84
N ALA A 389 0.50 23.64 19.52
CA ALA A 389 0.56 24.92 18.84
C ALA A 389 -0.72 25.75 19.05
N ALA A 390 -1.90 25.15 18.93
CA ALA A 390 -3.16 25.82 19.14
C ALA A 390 -3.32 26.28 20.62
N GLN A 391 -2.94 25.42 21.55
CA GLN A 391 -2.93 25.72 22.99
C GLN A 391 -1.94 26.86 23.34
N ASN A 392 -0.84 26.99 22.60
CA ASN A 392 0.10 28.11 22.70
C ASN A 392 -0.34 29.38 21.93
N GLY A 393 -1.62 29.46 21.54
CA GLY A 393 -2.21 30.64 20.91
C GLY A 393 -1.85 30.83 19.44
N LYS A 394 -1.28 29.82 18.76
CA LYS A 394 -1.07 29.85 17.32
C LYS A 394 -2.40 29.57 16.60
N LYS A 395 -2.63 30.25 15.48
CA LYS A 395 -3.73 29.89 14.60
C LYS A 395 -3.32 28.63 13.82
N VAL A 396 -3.97 27.52 14.06
CA VAL A 396 -3.71 26.25 13.38
C VAL A 396 -4.88 25.90 12.48
N THR A 397 -4.59 25.59 11.21
CA THR A 397 -5.56 25.14 10.22
C THR A 397 -5.11 23.80 9.67
N VAL A 398 -5.97 22.78 9.79
CA VAL A 398 -5.68 21.45 9.25
C VAL A 398 -6.75 21.06 8.24
N PHE A 399 -6.31 20.73 7.03
CA PHE A 399 -7.16 20.12 6.03
C PHE A 399 -7.16 18.60 6.23
N VAL A 400 -8.32 18.01 6.54
CA VAL A 400 -8.48 16.57 6.80
C VAL A 400 -9.23 15.89 5.65
N GLU A 401 -8.59 14.93 4.99
CA GLU A 401 -9.22 14.10 3.97
C GLU A 401 -9.99 12.93 4.58
N LEU A 402 -11.32 13.05 4.63
CA LEU A 402 -12.21 12.03 5.21
C LEU A 402 -12.32 10.76 4.36
N LYS A 403 -12.07 10.85 3.05
CA LYS A 403 -12.19 9.73 2.11
C LYS A 403 -10.87 8.95 1.94
N ALA A 404 -9.98 8.97 2.97
CA ALA A 404 -8.78 8.16 2.99
C ALA A 404 -9.16 6.72 3.35
N ARG A 405 -9.16 5.81 2.35
CA ARG A 405 -9.59 4.41 2.52
C ARG A 405 -8.92 3.73 3.69
N PHE A 406 -9.70 3.03 4.50
CA PHE A 406 -9.32 2.31 5.72
C PHE A 406 -8.87 3.19 6.89
N ASP A 407 -8.70 4.50 6.69
CA ASP A 407 -8.33 5.46 7.73
C ASP A 407 -9.48 6.41 8.10
N GLU A 408 -10.69 6.18 7.59
CA GLU A 408 -11.83 7.07 7.75
C GLU A 408 -12.18 7.28 9.23
N GLU A 409 -12.22 6.20 10.03
CA GLU A 409 -12.52 6.26 11.48
C GLU A 409 -11.42 7.03 12.22
N ASN A 410 -10.15 6.71 11.94
CA ASN A 410 -9.01 7.36 12.58
C ASN A 410 -8.94 8.86 12.22
N ASN A 411 -9.15 9.21 10.95
CA ASN A 411 -9.14 10.58 10.49
C ASN A 411 -10.28 11.39 11.12
N LEU A 412 -11.46 10.80 11.28
CA LEU A 412 -12.59 11.46 11.91
C LEU A 412 -12.36 11.67 13.42
N ALA A 413 -11.92 10.64 14.15
CA ALA A 413 -11.61 10.73 15.57
C ALA A 413 -10.51 11.78 15.84
N THR A 414 -9.47 11.77 15.02
CA THR A 414 -8.37 12.73 15.11
C THR A 414 -8.83 14.15 14.82
N ALA A 415 -9.73 14.34 13.85
CA ALA A 415 -10.31 15.65 13.53
C ALA A 415 -11.18 16.20 14.69
N GLU A 416 -11.98 15.34 15.32
CA GLU A 416 -12.78 15.72 16.51
C GLU A 416 -11.87 16.15 17.68
N MET A 417 -10.77 15.42 17.92
CA MET A 417 -9.78 15.75 18.96
C MET A 417 -9.09 17.09 18.68
N MET A 418 -8.66 17.35 17.44
CA MET A 418 -8.05 18.62 17.04
C MET A 418 -9.03 19.79 17.16
N LYS A 419 -10.29 19.58 16.76
CA LYS A 419 -11.35 20.61 16.88
C LYS A 419 -11.62 20.99 18.33
N ALA A 420 -11.64 20.01 19.23
CA ALA A 420 -11.78 20.25 20.67
C ALA A 420 -10.62 21.09 21.26
N ALA A 421 -9.43 21.02 20.65
CA ALA A 421 -8.27 21.83 21.02
C ALA A 421 -8.23 23.23 20.35
N GLY A 422 -9.29 23.62 19.62
CA GLY A 422 -9.38 24.94 18.99
C GLY A 422 -8.76 25.03 17.60
N ILE A 423 -8.36 23.91 16.99
CA ILE A 423 -7.83 23.89 15.62
C ILE A 423 -8.94 24.07 14.60
N ASN A 424 -8.72 24.94 13.61
CA ASN A 424 -9.62 25.11 12.47
C ASN A 424 -9.51 23.90 11.54
N ILE A 425 -10.51 23.04 11.52
CA ILE A 425 -10.56 21.86 10.65
C ILE A 425 -11.36 22.19 9.40
N ILE A 426 -10.73 21.92 8.24
CA ILE A 426 -11.36 21.99 6.93
C ILE A 426 -11.47 20.56 6.44
N PHE A 427 -12.68 20.11 6.15
CA PHE A 427 -12.94 18.80 5.58
C PHE A 427 -12.95 18.85 4.05
N SER A 428 -12.98 17.68 3.46
CA SER A 428 -13.00 17.47 2.02
C SER A 428 -13.96 18.39 1.27
N ILE A 429 -13.48 19.00 0.20
CA ILE A 429 -14.33 19.76 -0.71
C ILE A 429 -15.17 18.75 -1.52
N PRO A 430 -16.50 18.96 -1.71
CA PRO A 430 -17.33 18.10 -2.54
C PRO A 430 -16.71 17.90 -3.95
N GLY A 431 -16.67 16.64 -4.42
CA GLY A 431 -16.09 16.30 -5.73
C GLY A 431 -14.56 16.41 -5.84
N LEU A 432 -13.86 16.81 -4.78
CA LEU A 432 -12.42 16.99 -4.75
C LEU A 432 -11.78 16.16 -3.61
N LYS A 433 -10.67 15.50 -3.95
CA LYS A 433 -9.84 14.80 -2.97
C LYS A 433 -8.49 15.48 -2.84
N VAL A 434 -8.14 15.91 -1.62
CA VAL A 434 -6.84 16.53 -1.36
C VAL A 434 -5.81 15.46 -1.04
N HIS A 435 -4.77 15.41 -1.87
CA HIS A 435 -3.70 14.43 -1.73
C HIS A 435 -2.31 15.06 -1.61
N ALA A 436 -2.20 16.38 -1.72
CA ALA A 436 -0.96 17.11 -1.43
C ALA A 436 -0.51 16.88 0.01
N LYS A 437 0.80 16.79 0.23
CA LYS A 437 1.44 16.63 1.54
C LYS A 437 2.27 17.85 1.81
N VAL A 438 1.64 18.86 2.41
CA VAL A 438 2.21 20.19 2.57
C VAL A 438 1.96 20.74 3.97
N ALA A 439 2.97 21.45 4.49
CA ALA A 439 2.86 22.24 5.71
C ALA A 439 3.41 23.65 5.46
N LEU A 440 2.78 24.64 6.06
CA LEU A 440 3.10 26.05 5.93
C LEU A 440 3.17 26.70 7.30
N VAL A 441 4.25 27.39 7.60
CA VAL A 441 4.45 28.17 8.83
C VAL A 441 4.61 29.64 8.48
N LEU A 442 3.66 30.46 8.89
CA LEU A 442 3.62 31.89 8.61
C LEU A 442 4.06 32.70 9.84
N ARG A 443 5.06 33.56 9.63
CA ARG A 443 5.59 34.47 10.66
C ARG A 443 5.19 35.92 10.41
N ARG A 444 4.95 36.65 11.50
CA ARG A 444 4.70 38.08 11.49
C ARG A 444 5.36 38.73 12.73
N ASP A 445 5.81 39.98 12.59
CA ASP A 445 6.26 40.77 13.72
C ASP A 445 5.09 41.26 14.61
N LYS A 446 5.40 42.05 15.61
CA LYS A 446 4.39 42.60 16.54
C LYS A 446 3.44 43.59 15.83
N GLU A 447 3.90 44.26 14.81
CA GLU A 447 3.13 45.19 13.99
C GLU A 447 2.35 44.49 12.86
N GLY A 448 2.44 43.15 12.75
CA GLY A 448 1.72 42.36 11.76
C GLY A 448 2.40 42.31 10.39
N ARG A 449 3.61 42.82 10.23
CA ARG A 449 4.37 42.74 8.97
C ARG A 449 4.84 41.32 8.72
N LYS A 450 4.83 40.89 7.45
CA LYS A 450 5.31 39.55 7.07
C LYS A 450 6.80 39.38 7.34
N LEU A 451 7.16 38.28 7.96
CA LEU A 451 8.54 37.85 8.14
C LEU A 451 8.79 36.60 7.25
N THR A 452 10.07 36.18 7.17
CA THR A 452 10.44 34.93 6.51
C THR A 452 9.56 33.80 7.05
N SER A 453 8.92 33.09 6.16
CA SER A 453 7.97 32.01 6.45
C SER A 453 8.44 30.74 5.75
N TYR A 454 7.96 29.59 6.17
CA TYR A 454 8.53 28.31 5.76
C TYR A 454 7.47 27.39 5.18
N ALA A 455 7.85 26.69 4.12
CA ALA A 455 7.05 25.64 3.49
C ALA A 455 7.76 24.30 3.62
N TYR A 456 6.99 23.24 3.86
CA TYR A 456 7.41 21.86 3.73
C TYR A 456 6.53 21.16 2.72
N ILE A 457 7.14 20.55 1.68
CA ILE A 457 6.44 19.86 0.60
C ILE A 457 7.03 18.47 0.47
N SER A 458 6.20 17.43 0.63
CA SER A 458 6.65 16.04 0.67
C SER A 458 5.95 15.16 -0.37
N THR A 459 6.63 14.10 -0.77
CA THR A 459 6.03 13.01 -1.54
C THR A 459 5.23 12.05 -0.66
N GLY A 460 5.58 11.93 0.63
CA GLY A 460 5.00 11.03 1.63
C GLY A 460 4.05 11.70 2.62
N ASN A 461 3.16 10.90 3.21
CA ASN A 461 2.24 11.37 4.25
C ASN A 461 2.99 11.73 5.54
N PHE A 462 2.39 12.63 6.34
CA PHE A 462 2.91 12.99 7.67
C PHE A 462 2.52 11.92 8.70
N ASN A 463 3.18 10.77 8.59
CA ASN A 463 2.89 9.59 9.38
C ASN A 463 4.22 8.93 9.78
N GLU A 464 4.52 8.97 11.07
CA GLU A 464 5.77 8.53 11.68
C GLU A 464 6.05 7.04 11.40
N LYS A 465 5.01 6.20 11.41
CA LYS A 465 5.14 4.76 11.16
C LYS A 465 5.49 4.48 9.70
N THR A 466 4.79 5.12 8.76
CA THR A 466 5.06 4.91 7.33
C THR A 466 6.39 5.53 6.89
N ALA A 467 6.85 6.60 7.54
CA ALA A 467 8.14 7.22 7.27
C ALA A 467 9.34 6.30 7.58
N THR A 468 9.15 5.22 8.36
CA THR A 468 10.19 4.20 8.58
C THR A 468 10.18 3.08 7.54
N LEU A 469 9.18 3.05 6.67
CA LEU A 469 8.95 1.96 5.71
C LEU A 469 8.93 2.41 4.25
N TYR A 470 8.56 3.68 4.00
CA TYR A 470 8.38 4.24 2.66
C TYR A 470 9.56 5.14 2.30
N ALA A 471 10.12 4.90 1.11
CA ALA A 471 11.16 5.75 0.55
C ALA A 471 10.51 7.00 -0.07
N ASP A 472 10.49 8.07 0.71
CA ASP A 472 9.91 9.37 0.37
C ASP A 472 10.95 10.49 0.51
N SER A 473 10.63 11.66 -0.06
CA SER A 473 11.46 12.84 0.08
C SER A 473 10.61 14.07 0.43
N GLY A 474 11.17 14.99 1.20
CA GLY A 474 10.51 16.21 1.61
C GLY A 474 11.45 17.42 1.64
N LEU A 475 11.00 18.51 1.03
CA LEU A 475 11.72 19.78 0.89
C LEU A 475 11.22 20.77 1.92
N PHE A 476 12.13 21.33 2.71
CA PHE A 476 11.91 22.55 3.49
C PHE A 476 12.50 23.73 2.73
N THR A 477 11.75 24.80 2.59
CA THR A 477 12.17 26.02 1.90
C THR A 477 11.54 27.25 2.51
N CYS A 478 12.26 28.36 2.46
CA CYS A 478 11.72 29.68 2.76
C CYS A 478 11.60 30.57 1.50
N ASN A 479 11.71 29.96 0.31
CA ASN A 479 11.56 30.71 -0.94
C ASN A 479 10.22 31.45 -0.96
N PRO A 480 10.21 32.80 -1.04
CA PRO A 480 8.99 33.58 -0.85
C PRO A 480 7.92 33.31 -1.92
N VAL A 481 8.31 32.91 -3.12
CA VAL A 481 7.36 32.61 -4.20
C VAL A 481 6.67 31.24 -3.91
N ILE A 482 7.45 30.22 -3.51
CA ILE A 482 6.90 28.89 -3.14
C ILE A 482 6.01 29.00 -1.90
N VAL A 483 6.45 29.74 -0.87
CA VAL A 483 5.66 30.01 0.34
C VAL A 483 4.34 30.71 0.00
N ASN A 484 4.37 31.71 -0.88
CA ASN A 484 3.17 32.42 -1.29
C ASN A 484 2.22 31.52 -2.12
N ASP A 485 2.77 30.77 -3.05
CA ASP A 485 1.99 29.81 -3.84
C ASP A 485 1.32 28.76 -2.93
N LEU A 486 2.05 28.27 -1.92
CA LEU A 486 1.49 27.31 -0.95
C LEU A 486 0.39 27.97 -0.08
N HIS A 487 0.58 29.23 0.32
CA HIS A 487 -0.45 29.99 1.02
C HIS A 487 -1.71 30.15 0.15
N ASN A 488 -1.53 30.44 -1.14
CA ASN A 488 -2.64 30.51 -2.11
C ASN A 488 -3.36 29.17 -2.26
N LEU A 489 -2.62 28.04 -2.25
CA LEU A 489 -3.21 26.70 -2.25
C LEU A 489 -4.12 26.52 -1.02
N PHE A 490 -3.66 26.85 0.17
CA PHE A 490 -4.49 26.75 1.38
C PHE A 490 -5.71 27.68 1.35
N ARG A 491 -5.59 28.88 0.77
CA ARG A 491 -6.75 29.77 0.57
C ARG A 491 -7.78 29.17 -0.38
N THR A 492 -7.31 28.53 -1.46
CA THR A 492 -8.19 27.82 -2.40
C THR A 492 -8.92 26.66 -1.71
N LEU A 493 -8.21 25.88 -0.87
CA LEU A 493 -8.83 24.82 -0.07
C LEU A 493 -9.88 25.35 0.94
N GLN A 494 -9.80 26.63 1.31
CA GLN A 494 -10.79 27.33 2.13
C GLN A 494 -11.96 27.93 1.32
N GLY A 495 -12.01 27.71 0.01
CA GLY A 495 -13.03 28.27 -0.88
C GLY A 495 -12.80 29.74 -1.24
N LYS A 496 -11.60 30.27 -1.04
CA LYS A 496 -11.24 31.65 -1.33
C LYS A 496 -10.44 31.72 -2.63
N GLU A 497 -11.01 32.35 -3.67
CA GLU A 497 -10.36 32.75 -4.95
C GLU A 497 -9.79 31.63 -5.85
N ASN A 498 -9.69 31.94 -7.16
CA ASN A 498 -8.93 31.16 -8.14
C ASN A 498 -7.47 31.65 -8.13
N PRO A 499 -6.52 30.88 -7.59
CA PRO A 499 -5.15 31.34 -7.43
C PRO A 499 -4.35 31.22 -8.73
N VAL A 500 -3.37 32.10 -8.87
CA VAL A 500 -2.27 31.93 -9.82
C VAL A 500 -1.08 31.35 -9.06
N PHE A 501 -0.48 30.29 -9.61
CA PHE A 501 0.72 29.66 -9.07
C PHE A 501 1.91 30.00 -9.97
N HIS A 502 3.01 30.48 -9.39
CA HIS A 502 4.19 30.97 -10.14
C HIS A 502 5.33 29.95 -10.18
N ARG A 503 5.49 29.14 -9.11
CA ARG A 503 6.52 28.10 -8.99
C ARG A 503 5.93 26.74 -8.69
N LEU A 504 4.93 26.71 -7.83
CA LEU A 504 4.25 25.46 -7.46
C LEU A 504 3.40 24.97 -8.64
N LEU A 505 3.53 23.69 -8.98
CA LEU A 505 2.65 23.06 -9.95
C LEU A 505 1.53 22.34 -9.19
N VAL A 506 0.31 22.74 -9.46
CA VAL A 506 -0.87 22.21 -8.76
C VAL A 506 -1.79 21.52 -9.77
N ALA A 507 -2.16 20.28 -9.46
CA ALA A 507 -3.11 19.53 -10.28
C ALA A 507 -4.43 20.30 -10.43
N ARG A 508 -5.06 20.20 -11.61
CA ARG A 508 -6.24 20.95 -12.05
C ARG A 508 -5.99 22.44 -12.39
N PHE A 509 -4.85 23.00 -12.06
CA PHE A 509 -4.52 24.40 -12.39
C PHE A 509 -3.44 24.45 -13.48
N ASN A 510 -2.18 24.40 -13.12
CA ASN A 510 -1.07 24.59 -14.04
C ASN A 510 -0.18 23.35 -14.27
N LEU A 511 -0.45 22.21 -13.59
CA LEU A 511 0.41 21.03 -13.66
C LEU A 511 0.51 20.46 -15.08
N ILE A 512 -0.61 20.13 -15.71
CA ILE A 512 -0.61 19.48 -17.05
C ILE A 512 -0.07 20.42 -18.13
N PRO A 513 -0.48 21.71 -18.22
CA PRO A 513 0.13 22.65 -19.16
C PRO A 513 1.66 22.72 -19.03
N GLU A 514 2.18 22.76 -17.80
CA GLU A 514 3.62 22.83 -17.59
C GLU A 514 4.33 21.53 -17.96
N LEU A 515 3.77 20.36 -17.63
CA LEU A 515 4.32 19.06 -18.05
C LEU A 515 4.40 18.97 -19.59
N ASN A 516 3.35 19.35 -20.28
CA ASN A 516 3.34 19.40 -21.75
C ASN A 516 4.40 20.35 -22.29
N ARG A 517 4.57 21.52 -21.68
CA ARG A 517 5.60 22.47 -22.06
C ARG A 517 7.03 21.90 -21.87
N LEU A 518 7.26 21.21 -20.76
CA LEU A 518 8.55 20.58 -20.47
C LEU A 518 8.87 19.45 -21.46
N ILE A 519 7.90 18.59 -21.75
CA ILE A 519 8.07 17.49 -22.73
C ILE A 519 8.31 18.06 -24.13
N ASN A 520 7.52 19.09 -24.56
CA ASN A 520 7.72 19.75 -25.84
C ASN A 520 9.11 20.36 -25.96
N HIS A 521 9.62 20.94 -24.87
CA HIS A 521 10.96 21.50 -24.87
C HIS A 521 12.05 20.45 -25.11
N GLU A 522 11.95 19.26 -24.50
CA GLU A 522 12.88 18.16 -24.76
C GLU A 522 12.77 17.65 -26.20
N ILE A 523 11.57 17.57 -26.77
CA ILE A 523 11.34 17.23 -28.18
C ILE A 523 12.03 18.25 -29.09
N GLU A 524 11.86 19.51 -28.82
CA GLU A 524 12.44 20.60 -29.65
C GLU A 524 13.96 20.60 -29.57
N LEU A 525 14.54 20.40 -28.38
CA LEU A 525 16.00 20.24 -28.21
C LEU A 525 16.54 19.08 -29.05
N THR A 526 15.82 17.95 -29.07
CA THR A 526 16.24 16.79 -29.86
C THR A 526 16.16 17.06 -31.36
N ARG A 527 15.11 17.74 -31.82
CA ARG A 527 15.00 18.18 -33.24
C ARG A 527 16.11 19.13 -33.66
N GLN A 528 16.66 19.91 -32.73
CA GLN A 528 17.82 20.79 -32.93
C GLN A 528 19.17 20.06 -32.84
N GLY A 529 19.18 18.73 -32.72
CA GLY A 529 20.41 17.93 -32.60
C GLY A 529 21.05 17.95 -31.21
N LYS A 530 20.35 18.45 -30.18
CA LYS A 530 20.77 18.37 -28.78
C LYS A 530 20.17 17.12 -28.11
N GLN A 531 20.81 16.66 -27.05
CA GLN A 531 20.27 15.50 -26.30
C GLN A 531 19.04 15.89 -25.51
N GLY A 532 17.87 15.37 -25.88
CA GLY A 532 16.67 15.41 -25.05
C GLY A 532 16.68 14.26 -24.04
N ARG A 533 16.37 14.54 -22.78
CA ARG A 533 16.45 13.57 -21.68
C ARG A 533 15.33 13.75 -20.67
N ILE A 534 14.58 12.69 -20.40
CA ILE A 534 13.54 12.65 -19.37
C ILE A 534 13.79 11.47 -18.43
N ILE A 535 13.74 11.70 -17.11
CA ILE A 535 13.70 10.64 -16.11
C ILE A 535 12.51 10.89 -15.20
N LEU A 536 11.60 9.92 -15.09
CA LEU A 536 10.40 10.05 -14.27
C LEU A 536 10.36 8.89 -13.25
N LYS A 537 10.47 9.24 -11.97
CA LYS A 537 10.20 8.33 -10.86
C LYS A 537 8.81 8.59 -10.31
N MET A 538 7.99 7.52 -10.22
CA MET A 538 6.63 7.58 -9.69
C MET A 538 6.13 6.19 -9.27
N ASN A 539 4.98 6.12 -8.60
CA ASN A 539 4.41 4.82 -8.24
C ASN A 539 3.53 4.24 -9.35
N ALA A 540 2.86 5.11 -10.14
CA ALA A 540 1.97 4.66 -11.20
C ALA A 540 1.95 5.61 -12.39
N LEU A 541 1.99 5.04 -13.59
CA LEU A 541 1.81 5.70 -14.88
C LEU A 541 0.60 5.07 -15.59
N GLN A 542 -0.51 5.81 -15.71
CA GLN A 542 -1.77 5.26 -16.23
C GLN A 542 -2.56 6.22 -17.10
N ASP A 543 -2.27 7.51 -17.07
CA ASP A 543 -3.00 8.49 -17.86
C ASP A 543 -2.64 8.35 -19.36
N PRO A 544 -3.61 8.01 -20.25
CA PRO A 544 -3.31 7.80 -21.67
C PRO A 544 -2.73 9.04 -22.35
N ALA A 545 -3.24 10.23 -22.03
CA ALA A 545 -2.77 11.47 -22.67
C ALA A 545 -1.30 11.73 -22.33
N MET A 546 -0.89 11.50 -21.08
CA MET A 546 0.51 11.66 -20.68
C MET A 546 1.43 10.55 -21.25
N ILE A 547 0.90 9.31 -21.39
CA ILE A 547 1.64 8.23 -22.04
C ILE A 547 1.86 8.56 -23.53
N ASP A 548 0.85 9.05 -24.24
CA ASP A 548 0.98 9.48 -25.63
C ASP A 548 2.03 10.58 -25.80
N ARG A 549 2.10 11.52 -24.87
CA ARG A 549 3.15 12.54 -24.86
C ARG A 549 4.56 11.95 -24.73
N LEU A 550 4.72 10.90 -23.91
CA LEU A 550 6.00 10.17 -23.81
C LEU A 550 6.31 9.39 -25.09
N TYR A 551 5.30 8.81 -25.74
CA TYR A 551 5.48 8.16 -27.05
C TYR A 551 5.92 9.15 -28.13
N GLU A 552 5.28 10.31 -28.21
CA GLU A 552 5.69 11.39 -29.13
C GLU A 552 7.14 11.84 -28.86
N ALA A 553 7.51 11.99 -27.60
CA ALA A 553 8.89 12.34 -27.22
C ALA A 553 9.91 11.23 -27.62
N SER A 554 9.53 9.97 -27.42
CA SER A 554 10.36 8.82 -27.84
C SER A 554 10.56 8.78 -29.36
N GLN A 555 9.47 8.97 -30.13
CA GLN A 555 9.54 9.03 -31.59
C GLN A 555 10.37 10.21 -32.11
N ALA A 556 10.40 11.33 -31.38
CA ALA A 556 11.27 12.47 -31.68
C ALA A 556 12.75 12.23 -31.30
N GLY A 557 13.08 11.10 -30.66
CA GLY A 557 14.45 10.74 -30.28
C GLY A 557 14.85 11.11 -28.84
N VAL A 558 13.91 11.58 -28.01
CA VAL A 558 14.18 11.85 -26.59
C VAL A 558 14.44 10.53 -25.83
N GLU A 559 15.52 10.47 -25.08
CA GLU A 559 15.80 9.34 -24.20
C GLU A 559 14.98 9.42 -22.92
N ILE A 560 14.22 8.36 -22.59
CA ILE A 560 13.29 8.34 -21.47
C ILE A 560 13.57 7.13 -20.59
N ASP A 561 13.89 7.39 -19.32
CA ASP A 561 13.94 6.37 -18.28
C ASP A 561 12.79 6.57 -17.27
N LEU A 562 12.02 5.52 -17.10
CA LEU A 562 10.90 5.48 -16.16
C LEU A 562 11.26 4.55 -14.99
N ILE A 563 11.14 5.06 -13.76
CA ILE A 563 11.24 4.26 -12.53
C ILE A 563 9.83 4.16 -11.95
N VAL A 564 9.10 3.12 -12.34
CA VAL A 564 7.69 2.93 -11.97
C VAL A 564 7.52 1.68 -11.10
N ARG A 565 7.23 1.89 -9.82
CA ARG A 565 7.12 0.79 -8.86
C ARG A 565 5.94 -0.13 -9.15
N GLY A 566 4.76 0.43 -9.37
CA GLY A 566 3.49 -0.29 -9.45
C GLY A 566 2.92 -0.35 -10.87
N ILE A 567 1.74 0.20 -11.06
CA ILE A 567 1.03 0.24 -12.33
C ILE A 567 1.83 1.02 -13.38
N CYS A 568 2.06 0.39 -14.53
CA CYS A 568 2.57 1.05 -15.72
C CYS A 568 1.75 0.60 -16.91
N CYS A 569 0.91 1.49 -17.45
CA CYS A 569 0.11 1.19 -18.64
C CYS A 569 0.86 1.49 -19.95
N LEU A 570 2.03 2.10 -19.89
CA LEU A 570 2.90 2.34 -21.03
C LEU A 570 3.53 1.01 -21.47
N ILE A 571 3.51 0.72 -22.79
CA ILE A 571 4.15 -0.44 -23.42
C ILE A 571 5.54 -0.04 -23.94
N PRO A 572 6.63 -0.53 -23.36
CA PRO A 572 7.98 -0.26 -23.85
C PRO A 572 8.35 -1.18 -25.03
N GLY A 573 9.41 -0.82 -25.77
CA GLY A 573 10.01 -1.69 -26.78
C GLY A 573 9.23 -1.82 -28.08
N GLN A 574 8.24 -0.95 -28.32
CA GLN A 574 7.52 -0.83 -29.58
C GLN A 574 8.19 0.25 -30.45
N GLU A 575 7.82 0.33 -31.73
CA GLU A 575 8.31 1.37 -32.64
C GLU A 575 8.12 2.78 -32.08
N TYR A 576 6.97 3.04 -31.45
CA TYR A 576 6.66 4.34 -30.86
C TYR A 576 7.28 4.54 -29.46
N SER A 577 7.90 3.51 -28.85
CA SER A 577 8.47 3.56 -27.50
C SER A 577 9.89 3.00 -27.41
N HIS A 578 10.62 2.95 -28.53
CA HIS A 578 11.96 2.35 -28.60
C HIS A 578 13.01 3.05 -27.72
N ASN A 579 12.84 4.33 -27.44
CA ASN A 579 13.71 5.11 -26.54
C ASN A 579 13.24 5.13 -25.08
N ILE A 580 12.20 4.33 -24.73
CA ILE A 580 11.66 4.29 -23.37
C ILE A 580 12.07 3.00 -22.68
N ARG A 581 12.68 3.14 -21.51
CA ARG A 581 12.99 2.03 -20.61
C ARG A 581 12.18 2.14 -19.34
N VAL A 582 11.52 1.05 -18.91
CA VAL A 582 10.74 1.02 -17.67
C VAL A 582 11.45 0.14 -16.66
N THR A 583 11.89 0.74 -15.57
CA THR A 583 12.54 0.07 -14.44
C THR A 583 11.57 -0.03 -13.26
N ARG A 584 11.55 -1.19 -12.61
CA ARG A 584 10.78 -1.45 -11.38
C ARG A 584 11.74 -1.89 -10.27
N ILE A 585 11.61 -1.29 -9.08
CA ILE A 585 12.41 -1.63 -7.90
C ILE A 585 11.45 -2.08 -6.80
N VAL A 586 11.71 -3.28 -6.26
CA VAL A 586 11.07 -3.80 -5.05
C VAL A 586 12.17 -4.28 -4.13
N ASP A 587 12.27 -3.70 -2.94
CA ASP A 587 13.33 -3.99 -1.99
C ASP A 587 12.82 -3.81 -0.54
N THR A 588 13.72 -3.58 0.41
CA THR A 588 13.47 -3.44 1.85
C THR A 588 12.45 -2.36 2.19
N PHE A 589 12.52 -1.22 1.50
CA PHE A 589 11.62 -0.09 1.66
C PHE A 589 10.70 0.04 0.45
N LEU A 590 9.49 0.53 0.67
CA LEU A 590 8.55 0.75 -0.40
C LEU A 590 8.92 2.04 -1.15
N GLU A 591 9.34 1.91 -2.42
CA GLU A 591 9.61 3.06 -3.27
C GLU A 591 8.35 3.89 -3.45
N HIS A 592 8.36 5.14 -2.98
CA HIS A 592 7.16 5.98 -2.95
C HIS A 592 7.39 7.42 -3.41
N ALA A 593 8.61 7.91 -3.40
CA ALA A 593 8.93 9.25 -3.88
C ALA A 593 8.56 9.45 -5.36
N ARG A 594 8.09 10.67 -5.69
CA ARG A 594 7.89 11.12 -7.07
C ARG A 594 8.88 12.24 -7.34
N VAL A 595 9.78 11.97 -8.28
CA VAL A 595 10.84 12.89 -8.71
C VAL A 595 10.90 12.88 -10.23
N TRP A 596 10.84 14.06 -10.83
CA TRP A 596 10.85 14.22 -12.28
C TRP A 596 12.04 15.06 -12.71
N TYR A 597 12.75 14.58 -13.70
CA TYR A 597 13.93 15.23 -14.29
C TYR A 597 13.68 15.48 -15.77
N PHE A 598 13.96 16.70 -16.21
CA PHE A 598 13.99 17.12 -17.61
C PHE A 598 15.37 17.72 -17.89
N GLY A 599 16.06 17.25 -18.94
CA GLY A 599 17.46 17.59 -19.25
C GLY A 599 17.69 19.06 -19.60
N ASN A 600 16.72 19.70 -20.25
CA ASN A 600 16.69 21.13 -20.53
C ASN A 600 18.01 21.66 -21.12
N GLY A 601 18.59 20.91 -22.07
CA GLY A 601 19.82 21.31 -22.77
C GLY A 601 21.07 21.45 -21.89
N GLY A 602 21.16 20.67 -20.80
CA GLY A 602 22.29 20.68 -19.86
C GLY A 602 22.08 21.53 -18.61
N ALA A 603 20.94 22.24 -18.49
CA ALA A 603 20.54 22.96 -17.27
C ALA A 603 19.29 22.31 -16.65
N PRO A 604 19.41 21.14 -16.02
CA PRO A 604 18.29 20.27 -15.69
C PRO A 604 17.27 20.93 -14.77
N LYS A 605 15.99 20.63 -15.04
CA LYS A 605 14.86 20.98 -14.20
C LYS A 605 14.39 19.75 -13.44
N LEU A 606 14.35 19.86 -12.12
CA LEU A 606 13.90 18.79 -11.23
C LEU A 606 12.67 19.24 -10.45
N PHE A 607 11.78 18.29 -10.24
CA PHE A 607 10.54 18.50 -9.52
C PHE A 607 10.30 17.36 -8.54
N LEU A 608 9.69 17.70 -7.40
CA LEU A 608 9.33 16.78 -6.34
C LEU A 608 7.88 17.02 -5.93
N GLY A 609 7.08 15.96 -5.76
CA GLY A 609 5.70 16.16 -5.37
C GLY A 609 4.89 14.91 -5.08
N SER A 610 3.58 15.12 -4.93
CA SER A 610 2.66 14.08 -4.49
C SER A 610 1.99 13.25 -5.60
N PRO A 611 1.87 13.71 -6.88
CA PRO A 611 1.08 13.01 -7.87
C PRO A 611 1.83 11.87 -8.56
N ASP A 612 1.12 10.78 -8.79
CA ASP A 612 1.40 9.85 -9.88
C ASP A 612 0.76 10.35 -11.18
N TRP A 613 1.23 9.88 -12.33
CA TRP A 613 0.61 10.20 -13.61
C TRP A 613 -0.58 9.27 -13.89
N MET A 614 -1.60 9.44 -13.06
CA MET A 614 -2.88 8.75 -13.16
C MET A 614 -4.00 9.77 -13.36
N ARG A 615 -5.02 9.40 -14.13
CA ARG A 615 -6.17 10.26 -14.41
C ARG A 615 -6.78 10.89 -13.14
N ARG A 616 -6.93 10.09 -12.08
CA ARG A 616 -7.45 10.57 -10.79
C ARG A 616 -6.55 11.63 -10.13
N ASN A 617 -5.21 11.49 -10.20
CA ASN A 617 -4.27 12.42 -9.61
C ASN A 617 -4.23 13.74 -10.39
N LEU A 618 -4.20 13.65 -11.71
CA LEU A 618 -4.02 14.81 -12.57
C LEU A 618 -5.30 15.65 -12.71
N TYR A 619 -6.51 15.02 -12.67
CA TYR A 619 -7.77 15.70 -12.98
C TYR A 619 -8.78 15.76 -11.84
N ARG A 620 -8.70 14.88 -10.84
CA ARG A 620 -9.73 14.75 -9.78
C ARG A 620 -9.20 14.94 -8.36
N ARG A 621 -7.93 15.33 -8.22
CA ARG A 621 -7.29 15.56 -6.93
C ARG A 621 -6.60 16.92 -6.90
N ILE A 622 -6.39 17.42 -5.70
CA ILE A 622 -5.41 18.48 -5.44
C ILE A 622 -4.11 17.81 -5.07
N GLU A 623 -3.12 18.00 -5.92
CA GLU A 623 -1.75 17.52 -5.77
C GLU A 623 -0.83 18.73 -5.87
N ALA A 624 0.32 18.67 -5.23
CA ALA A 624 1.32 19.75 -5.27
C ALA A 624 2.68 19.21 -5.66
N VAL A 625 3.35 19.93 -6.54
CA VAL A 625 4.70 19.63 -7.03
C VAL A 625 5.55 20.89 -6.98
N THR A 626 6.71 20.81 -6.35
CA THR A 626 7.64 21.92 -6.22
C THR A 626 8.85 21.72 -7.13
N PRO A 627 9.35 22.77 -7.82
CA PRO A 627 10.67 22.72 -8.43
C PRO A 627 11.75 22.70 -7.35
N ILE A 628 12.82 21.99 -7.61
CA ILE A 628 14.05 22.05 -6.81
C ILE A 628 14.93 23.14 -7.41
N LEU A 629 15.21 24.18 -6.63
CA LEU A 629 15.94 25.36 -7.10
C LEU A 629 17.42 25.34 -6.72
N ASP A 630 17.74 24.83 -5.53
CA ASP A 630 19.10 24.71 -5.02
C ASP A 630 19.94 23.75 -5.88
N PRO A 631 21.12 24.17 -6.40
CA PRO A 631 21.95 23.32 -7.27
C PRO A 631 22.45 22.04 -6.61
N ASP A 632 22.80 22.08 -5.32
CA ASP A 632 23.32 20.92 -4.60
C ASP A 632 22.22 19.88 -4.39
N LEU A 633 20.99 20.33 -4.09
CA LEU A 633 19.83 19.46 -3.94
C LEU A 633 19.38 18.88 -5.30
N LYS A 634 19.55 19.64 -6.39
CA LYS A 634 19.36 19.08 -7.75
C LYS A 634 20.34 17.93 -8.00
N GLN A 635 21.61 18.15 -7.70
CA GLN A 635 22.64 17.11 -7.90
C GLN A 635 22.34 15.88 -7.04
N GLU A 636 21.91 16.05 -5.78
CA GLU A 636 21.54 14.97 -4.89
C GLU A 636 20.40 14.10 -5.44
N LEU A 637 19.38 14.72 -6.04
CA LEU A 637 18.30 13.99 -6.70
C LEU A 637 18.74 13.30 -8.00
N ILE A 638 19.64 13.92 -8.76
CA ILE A 638 20.26 13.31 -9.95
C ILE A 638 21.04 12.06 -9.56
N ASP A 639 21.84 12.15 -8.50
CA ASP A 639 22.62 11.04 -7.97
C ASP A 639 21.70 9.91 -7.47
N MET A 640 20.62 10.25 -6.75
CA MET A 640 19.61 9.29 -6.34
C MET A 640 18.99 8.54 -7.54
N LEU A 641 18.58 9.26 -8.57
CA LEU A 641 18.00 8.65 -9.78
C LEU A 641 19.03 7.77 -10.50
N SER A 642 20.27 8.23 -10.60
CA SER A 642 21.37 7.49 -11.22
C SER A 642 21.69 6.20 -10.47
N ILE A 643 21.76 6.24 -9.13
CA ILE A 643 21.92 5.06 -8.28
C ILE A 643 20.78 4.07 -8.49
N GLN A 644 19.53 4.54 -8.57
CA GLN A 644 18.38 3.68 -8.81
C GLN A 644 18.38 3.05 -10.22
N LEU A 645 18.76 3.81 -11.24
CA LEU A 645 18.88 3.28 -12.60
C LEU A 645 20.05 2.30 -12.74
N SER A 646 21.10 2.43 -11.94
CA SER A 646 22.24 1.52 -11.90
C SER A 646 22.00 0.25 -11.09
N ASP A 647 20.89 0.13 -10.38
CA ASP A 647 20.56 -1.06 -9.57
C ASP A 647 20.49 -2.31 -10.45
N LYS A 648 21.37 -3.28 -10.15
CA LYS A 648 21.43 -4.59 -10.83
C LYS A 648 21.01 -5.74 -9.92
N ARG A 649 20.67 -5.45 -8.67
CA ARG A 649 20.35 -6.46 -7.67
C ARG A 649 18.86 -6.62 -7.44
N LYS A 650 18.12 -5.50 -7.35
CA LYS A 650 16.70 -5.47 -7.03
C LYS A 650 15.83 -4.90 -8.16
N ALA A 651 16.44 -4.19 -9.08
CA ALA A 651 15.71 -3.66 -10.22
C ALA A 651 15.49 -4.70 -11.32
N CYS A 652 14.33 -4.61 -11.94
CA CYS A 652 13.97 -5.32 -13.16
C CYS A 652 13.47 -4.33 -14.23
N PHE A 653 13.58 -4.72 -15.50
CA PHE A 653 12.88 -4.07 -16.59
C PHE A 653 11.48 -4.67 -16.71
N VAL A 654 10.49 -3.82 -16.97
CA VAL A 654 9.17 -4.25 -17.42
C VAL A 654 9.22 -4.28 -18.95
N ASP A 655 8.96 -5.45 -19.55
CA ASP A 655 8.98 -5.60 -21.00
C ASP A 655 7.59 -5.40 -21.65
N ASP A 656 7.53 -5.57 -22.95
CA ASP A 656 6.33 -5.45 -23.79
C ASP A 656 5.21 -6.49 -23.50
N ARG A 657 5.46 -7.42 -22.57
CA ARG A 657 4.51 -8.44 -22.09
C ARG A 657 4.30 -8.38 -20.59
N LEU A 658 4.62 -7.23 -19.96
CA LEU A 658 4.53 -7.03 -18.50
C LEU A 658 5.39 -8.00 -17.66
N ARG A 659 6.39 -8.66 -18.25
CA ARG A 659 7.29 -9.54 -17.52
C ARG A 659 8.34 -8.70 -16.78
N ASN A 660 8.64 -9.10 -15.56
CA ASN A 660 9.69 -8.50 -14.75
C ASN A 660 11.04 -9.16 -15.09
N ARG A 661 11.78 -8.57 -16.02
CA ARG A 661 13.10 -9.07 -16.44
C ARG A 661 14.20 -8.47 -15.59
N TRP A 662 14.91 -9.29 -14.84
CA TRP A 662 16.05 -8.85 -14.04
C TRP A 662 17.08 -8.15 -14.92
N LYS A 663 17.61 -7.01 -14.44
CA LYS A 663 18.69 -6.27 -15.13
C LYS A 663 20.01 -7.06 -15.18
N SER A 664 20.12 -8.12 -14.41
CA SER A 664 21.28 -8.99 -14.36
C SER A 664 20.85 -10.44 -14.16
N SER A 665 21.52 -11.34 -14.86
CA SER A 665 21.21 -12.77 -14.89
C SER A 665 21.50 -13.53 -13.59
N ARG A 666 22.14 -12.91 -12.58
CA ARG A 666 22.38 -13.51 -11.25
C ARG A 666 22.46 -12.42 -10.17
N PRO A 667 21.82 -12.60 -8.99
CA PRO A 667 22.08 -11.76 -7.83
C PRO A 667 23.50 -12.01 -7.33
N GLN A 668 24.40 -11.06 -7.52
CA GLN A 668 25.77 -11.09 -6.97
C GLN A 668 25.83 -10.08 -5.81
N LYS A 669 26.50 -10.45 -4.71
CA LYS A 669 26.68 -9.60 -3.53
C LYS A 669 27.35 -8.25 -3.84
N GLU A 670 28.18 -8.19 -4.87
CA GLU A 670 28.96 -7.02 -5.27
C GLU A 670 28.21 -6.01 -6.16
N LYS A 671 26.93 -6.29 -6.51
CA LYS A 671 26.17 -5.42 -7.40
C LYS A 671 25.45 -4.32 -6.63
N VAL A 672 25.32 -3.15 -7.27
CA VAL A 672 24.59 -2.00 -6.73
C VAL A 672 23.18 -2.43 -6.33
N ARG A 673 22.85 -2.23 -5.06
CA ARG A 673 21.52 -2.32 -4.45
C ARG A 673 21.11 -0.92 -4.06
N SER A 674 20.28 -0.30 -4.85
CA SER A 674 20.07 1.16 -4.83
C SER A 674 19.70 1.73 -3.48
N GLN A 675 18.83 1.08 -2.70
CA GLN A 675 18.40 1.58 -1.40
C GLN A 675 19.57 1.66 -0.39
N TYR A 676 20.45 0.66 -0.41
CA TYR A 676 21.61 0.63 0.48
C TYR A 676 22.72 1.54 -0.02
N SER A 677 22.95 1.58 -1.34
CA SER A 677 23.93 2.48 -1.94
C SER A 677 23.56 3.94 -1.74
N PHE A 678 22.26 4.29 -1.80
CA PHE A 678 21.80 5.64 -1.55
C PHE A 678 21.92 6.01 -0.06
N TYR A 679 21.68 5.06 0.85
CA TYR A 679 21.93 5.27 2.28
C TYR A 679 23.41 5.60 2.56
N GLU A 680 24.35 4.85 1.98
CA GLU A 680 25.77 5.12 2.13
C GLU A 680 26.17 6.48 1.53
N TYR A 681 25.65 6.81 0.34
CA TYR A 681 25.84 8.11 -0.29
C TYR A 681 25.38 9.27 0.60
N LEU A 682 24.21 9.15 1.25
CA LEU A 682 23.72 10.16 2.19
C LEU A 682 24.58 10.22 3.46
N ARG A 683 25.04 9.07 3.95
CA ARG A 683 25.90 9.00 5.14
C ARG A 683 27.26 9.68 4.93
N GLU A 684 27.80 9.65 3.75
CA GLU A 684 29.07 10.34 3.40
C GLU A 684 28.91 11.88 3.33
N LYS A 685 27.68 12.38 3.24
CA LYS A 685 27.38 13.81 3.19
C LYS A 685 27.08 14.43 4.56
N ILE A 686 26.81 13.63 5.59
CA ILE A 686 26.56 14.07 6.96
C ILE A 686 27.88 14.27 7.70
#